data_c9c0ed2ac78fc6a68e044849ac6bbab9
#
_entry.id   c9c0ed2ac78fc6a68e044849ac6bbab9
#
_cell.length_a   1.000
_cell.length_b   1.000
_cell.length_c   1.000
_cell.angle_alpha   90.00
_cell.angle_beta   90.00
_cell.angle_gamma   90.00
#
_symmetry.space_group_name_H-M   'P 1'
#
loop_
_entity.id
_entity.type
_entity.pdbx_description
1 polymer ?
#
loop_
_entity_poly.entity_id
_entity_poly.type
_entity_poly.pdbx_seq_one_letter_code
_entity_poly.pdbx_strand_id
1 'polypeptide(L)'
;MKCIRIKDGTVDSVQLNEACSSGCGSFIETFAKSLNYSVQDFAKAALFAQNPVDLGTRCTVFMNSNVKQAQKEGASVADISAGLAYSVIKNALFKVIKITSAGDLGKNVVVQGGTFYNDAVLRSFERISGCNAVRPDIAGIMGAFGAALIARERYMHRPHETTMLSLDDMINLTYTTTMSRCRGCVNHCVLTINRFEGGRQYISGNRCERGLGVEKAKRDIPNLFTWKYHRLFDYEPLTADKATRGVVGIPRVLNMYENFPYWATFFKELGFRVMLSPQSSHQIYELGIETIPSESECYPAKLAHGHISWLIKRDVPFIFYPCIPYERKEVPGAGNHYNCPMVTSYSENIKNNMEELKEKNVKFLNPFMAFTSEAVLSKQLQEVFKKEFDIPESETKKAAKKAWDELAQARTDVEKKGEEVLQYLKDTGKHGIVLAGRPYHIDPEINHGIADMITSYGFAVLTEDSVSHLGKVERPLVVTDQWMYHSRLYAAATFVKTQDNLDLVQLNSFGCGLDAVTTDQVSDILTRSGKIYTVLKIDEVNNLGAARIRIRSLISALRVREERRYTRNIVSSSYNRVIFTKEMKKNYTLLCPQMSPIHFELIEPAIRSFGYNLVVLQNDDKTAVDTGLKYVNNDACYPSLIVIGQIMDALLSGKYDLDHTAVLMSQTGGGCRASNYIGFIRRALEKAGMAQIPVISINANGMETNPGFKYTPAMLVKALQAVVYGDVFMRVLYATRPYEAVPGSADALHEKWKRICVKALSTKSAGMMTFVKNIRGIIHDFDNLDRTNVHKPKVGIVGEILVKFSPTANNHIVELLESEGAEAVMPDLMDFLLYCFYNSNFKADNLGMKRSTAHLCNMAISLLEYMRKAARIALEKSTHFTPPSRIKELAVMANGFVSLGNQTGEGWFLTGEMLELIKSGVNNIVCVQPFGCLPNHIVGKGVIKELRYANPKANIIAVDYDPGASEVNQLNRIKLMLSTAQKNLEKEEYVDPNLAKTLKKVEELSSKRVNKCRL
;
A
#
# COMPACT_ATOMS: atom_id res chain seq x y z
N MET A 1 1.61 23.64 2.75
CA MET A 1 2.91 24.05 3.35
C MET A 1 4.02 23.88 2.33
N LYS A 2 5.08 24.69 2.40
CA LYS A 2 6.30 24.55 1.58
C LYS A 2 7.50 24.55 2.52
N CYS A 3 8.45 23.66 2.28
CA CYS A 3 9.75 23.68 2.93
C CYS A 3 10.83 23.87 1.85
N ILE A 4 11.60 24.93 1.97
CA ILE A 4 12.67 25.25 1.04
C ILE A 4 13.98 25.17 1.83
N ARG A 5 14.88 24.29 1.42
CA ARG A 5 16.22 24.19 1.98
C ARG A 5 17.18 24.97 1.12
N ILE A 6 17.99 25.81 1.76
CA ILE A 6 19.01 26.62 1.12
C ILE A 6 20.37 26.17 1.64
N LYS A 7 21.25 25.81 0.73
CA LYS A 7 22.63 25.45 1.03
C LYS A 7 23.56 26.30 0.15
N ASP A 8 24.56 26.90 0.75
CA ASP A 8 25.53 27.76 0.07
C ASP A 8 24.85 28.83 -0.81
N GLY A 9 23.77 29.44 -0.29
CA GLY A 9 22.98 30.47 -0.95
C GLY A 9 22.09 29.96 -2.11
N THR A 10 22.09 28.66 -2.43
CA THR A 10 21.26 28.07 -3.49
C THR A 10 20.13 27.20 -2.91
N VAL A 11 19.05 27.03 -3.69
CA VAL A 11 17.96 26.11 -3.33
C VAL A 11 18.48 24.69 -3.50
N ASP A 12 18.64 24.00 -2.36
CA ASP A 12 19.03 22.59 -2.31
C ASP A 12 17.83 21.68 -2.59
N SER A 13 16.74 21.89 -1.86
CA SER A 13 15.50 21.12 -2.06
C SER A 13 14.26 21.96 -1.81
N VAL A 14 13.17 21.58 -2.48
CA VAL A 14 11.83 22.15 -2.29
C VAL A 14 10.85 21.02 -2.03
N GLN A 15 10.29 20.99 -0.83
CA GLN A 15 9.25 20.05 -0.45
C GLN A 15 7.92 20.78 -0.34
N LEU A 16 6.91 20.23 -0.98
CA LEU A 16 5.58 20.81 -1.02
C LEU A 16 4.57 19.81 -0.48
N ASN A 17 3.64 20.29 0.31
CA ASN A 17 2.54 19.47 0.77
C ASN A 17 1.52 19.25 -0.35
N GLU A 18 0.86 18.12 -0.30
CA GLU A 18 -0.23 17.75 -1.20
C GLU A 18 -1.53 18.49 -0.83
N ALA A 19 -2.52 18.39 -1.71
CA ALA A 19 -3.76 19.17 -1.62
C ALA A 19 -4.49 19.07 -0.28
N CYS A 20 -4.43 17.94 0.41
CA CYS A 20 -5.14 17.70 1.68
C CYS A 20 -4.67 18.57 2.85
N SER A 21 -3.45 19.07 2.84
CA SER A 21 -2.90 19.88 3.92
C SER A 21 -2.74 21.37 3.56
N SER A 22 -3.18 21.78 2.37
CA SER A 22 -3.21 23.19 1.98
C SER A 22 -4.23 24.00 2.78
N GLY A 23 -5.16 23.35 3.47
CA GLY A 23 -6.21 23.94 4.27
C GLY A 23 -5.95 24.04 5.78
N CYS A 24 -4.72 23.81 6.28
CA CYS A 24 -4.46 23.79 7.71
C CYS A 24 -4.89 25.05 8.46
N GLY A 25 -4.68 26.22 7.90
CA GLY A 25 -5.13 27.49 8.50
C GLY A 25 -6.66 27.63 8.48
N SER A 26 -7.30 27.37 7.38
CA SER A 26 -8.77 27.42 7.23
C SER A 26 -9.46 26.34 8.08
N PHE A 27 -8.80 25.21 8.28
CA PHE A 27 -9.29 24.14 9.13
C PHE A 27 -9.32 24.56 10.62
N ILE A 28 -8.22 25.13 11.13
CA ILE A 28 -8.17 25.71 12.49
C ILE A 28 -9.24 26.79 12.64
N GLU A 29 -9.38 27.66 11.63
CA GLU A 29 -10.41 28.71 11.60
C GLU A 29 -11.82 28.12 11.64
N THR A 30 -12.10 27.06 10.90
CA THR A 30 -13.40 26.40 10.90
C THR A 30 -13.74 25.83 12.28
N PHE A 31 -12.77 25.20 12.97
CA PHE A 31 -13.00 24.72 14.32
C PHE A 31 -13.13 25.84 15.35
N ALA A 32 -12.32 26.88 15.28
CA ALA A 32 -12.48 28.04 16.15
C ALA A 32 -13.91 28.61 16.03
N LYS A 33 -14.40 28.82 14.80
CA LYS A 33 -15.77 29.26 14.54
C LYS A 33 -16.83 28.31 15.06
N SER A 34 -16.64 27.00 14.88
CA SER A 34 -17.60 25.98 15.34
C SER A 34 -17.71 25.90 16.87
N LEU A 35 -16.67 26.38 17.57
CA LEU A 35 -16.60 26.49 19.03
C LEU A 35 -16.90 27.91 19.56
N ASN A 36 -17.35 28.81 18.67
CA ASN A 36 -17.65 30.22 18.95
C ASN A 36 -16.44 31.02 19.47
N TYR A 37 -15.24 30.73 18.94
CA TYR A 37 -14.02 31.47 19.26
C TYR A 37 -13.54 32.26 18.04
N SER A 38 -12.91 33.42 18.31
CA SER A 38 -12.03 34.01 17.27
C SER A 38 -10.78 33.12 17.09
N VAL A 39 -10.13 33.17 15.91
CA VAL A 39 -8.90 32.39 15.68
C VAL A 39 -7.80 32.77 16.66
N GLN A 40 -7.73 34.04 17.02
CA GLN A 40 -6.77 34.59 17.97
C GLN A 40 -7.02 34.08 19.42
N ASP A 41 -8.26 34.10 19.87
CA ASP A 41 -8.62 33.64 21.22
C ASP A 41 -8.48 32.12 21.32
N PHE A 42 -8.80 31.39 20.23
CA PHE A 42 -8.60 29.96 20.13
C PHE A 42 -7.12 29.59 20.22
N ALA A 43 -6.25 30.38 19.57
CA ALA A 43 -4.79 30.19 19.65
C ALA A 43 -4.25 30.52 21.05
N LYS A 44 -4.73 31.60 21.66
CA LYS A 44 -4.34 31.97 23.03
C LYS A 44 -4.74 30.88 24.05
N ALA A 45 -5.97 30.37 23.94
CA ALA A 45 -6.44 29.31 24.83
C ALA A 45 -5.50 28.09 24.78
N ALA A 46 -5.05 27.70 23.59
CA ALA A 46 -4.15 26.56 23.39
C ALA A 46 -2.81 26.69 24.13
N LEU A 47 -2.29 27.92 24.32
CA LEU A 47 -1.03 28.14 25.02
C LEU A 47 -1.09 27.76 26.50
N PHE A 48 -2.27 27.69 27.06
CA PHE A 48 -2.53 27.36 28.47
C PHE A 48 -3.19 26.00 28.65
N ALA A 49 -3.22 25.17 27.60
CA ALA A 49 -3.75 23.81 27.65
C ALA A 49 -2.96 22.97 28.66
N GLN A 50 -3.68 22.26 29.54
CA GLN A 50 -3.08 21.36 30.50
C GLN A 50 -2.86 19.96 29.97
N ASN A 51 -3.83 19.43 29.20
CA ASN A 51 -3.83 18.08 28.65
C ASN A 51 -4.21 18.12 27.17
N PRO A 52 -3.30 18.56 26.27
CA PRO A 52 -3.58 18.62 24.83
C PRO A 52 -4.07 17.28 24.27
N VAL A 53 -5.22 17.30 23.60
CA VAL A 53 -5.82 16.10 23.03
C VAL A 53 -4.95 15.58 21.88
N ASP A 54 -4.66 14.29 21.85
CA ASP A 54 -3.98 13.70 20.69
C ASP A 54 -4.97 13.45 19.55
N LEU A 55 -4.88 14.24 18.51
CA LEU A 55 -5.74 14.18 17.33
C LEU A 55 -5.10 13.40 16.17
N GLY A 56 -3.95 12.76 16.41
CA GLY A 56 -3.21 12.01 15.42
C GLY A 56 -2.45 12.89 14.40
N THR A 57 -1.94 12.27 13.35
CA THR A 57 -1.10 12.92 12.32
C THR A 57 -1.69 12.86 10.92
N ARG A 58 -2.93 12.37 10.76
CA ARG A 58 -3.59 12.27 9.46
C ARG A 58 -4.21 13.60 8.99
N CYS A 59 -4.75 13.58 7.77
CA CYS A 59 -5.35 14.78 7.17
C CYS A 59 -6.58 15.26 7.96
N THR A 60 -6.97 16.49 7.69
CA THR A 60 -8.03 17.23 8.36
C THR A 60 -9.38 16.50 8.42
N VAL A 61 -9.70 15.64 7.46
CA VAL A 61 -10.95 14.86 7.44
C VAL A 61 -11.00 13.88 8.62
N PHE A 62 -9.90 13.18 8.89
CA PHE A 62 -9.79 12.25 10.02
C PHE A 62 -9.75 12.99 11.37
N MET A 63 -9.06 14.12 11.44
CA MET A 63 -9.04 14.96 12.66
C MET A 63 -10.44 15.43 13.08
N ASN A 64 -11.34 15.68 12.13
CA ASN A 64 -12.70 16.14 12.44
C ASN A 64 -13.45 15.13 13.34
N SER A 65 -13.32 13.84 13.06
CA SER A 65 -13.94 12.80 13.89
C SER A 65 -13.35 12.77 15.31
N ASN A 66 -12.03 12.89 15.41
CA ASN A 66 -11.33 12.90 16.71
C ASN A 66 -11.66 14.15 17.54
N VAL A 67 -11.79 15.32 16.91
CA VAL A 67 -12.24 16.55 17.62
C VAL A 67 -13.65 16.39 18.16
N LYS A 68 -14.58 15.89 17.35
CA LYS A 68 -15.96 15.64 17.80
C LYS A 68 -16.03 14.63 18.95
N GLN A 69 -15.16 13.65 18.94
CA GLN A 69 -15.07 12.68 20.02
C GLN A 69 -14.53 13.33 21.29
N ALA A 70 -13.43 14.08 21.22
CA ALA A 70 -12.86 14.80 22.35
C ALA A 70 -13.88 15.77 23.00
N GLN A 71 -14.71 16.44 22.17
CA GLN A 71 -15.81 17.27 22.67
C GLN A 71 -16.85 16.45 23.46
N LYS A 72 -17.22 15.27 22.99
CA LYS A 72 -18.16 14.38 23.69
C LYS A 72 -17.59 13.86 25.01
N GLU A 73 -16.29 13.65 25.06
CA GLU A 73 -15.54 13.21 26.23
C GLU A 73 -15.28 14.36 27.25
N GLY A 74 -15.70 15.57 26.92
CA GLY A 74 -15.61 16.71 27.82
C GLY A 74 -14.23 17.41 27.83
N ALA A 75 -13.40 17.20 26.80
CA ALA A 75 -12.13 17.90 26.68
C ALA A 75 -12.33 19.42 26.58
N SER A 76 -11.46 20.20 27.25
CA SER A 76 -11.52 21.64 27.23
C SER A 76 -11.22 22.21 25.82
N VAL A 77 -11.75 23.39 25.52
CA VAL A 77 -11.45 24.10 24.26
C VAL A 77 -9.95 24.35 24.14
N ALA A 78 -9.26 24.63 25.23
CA ALA A 78 -7.82 24.84 25.29
C ALA A 78 -7.07 23.56 24.83
N ASP A 79 -7.45 22.42 25.40
CA ASP A 79 -6.82 21.11 25.07
C ASP A 79 -7.09 20.68 23.64
N ILE A 80 -8.30 20.93 23.11
CA ILE A 80 -8.65 20.67 21.71
C ILE A 80 -7.85 21.59 20.78
N SER A 81 -7.76 22.88 21.09
CA SER A 81 -7.01 23.84 20.27
C SER A 81 -5.52 23.51 20.22
N ALA A 82 -4.92 23.16 21.35
CA ALA A 82 -3.54 22.72 21.42
C ALA A 82 -3.33 21.42 20.64
N GLY A 83 -4.23 20.46 20.80
CA GLY A 83 -4.21 19.19 20.04
C GLY A 83 -4.26 19.42 18.52
N LEU A 84 -5.09 20.35 18.05
CA LEU A 84 -5.15 20.73 16.63
C LEU A 84 -3.82 21.34 16.15
N ALA A 85 -3.23 22.26 16.91
CA ALA A 85 -1.95 22.87 16.58
C ALA A 85 -0.84 21.82 16.49
N TYR A 86 -0.75 20.91 17.47
CA TYR A 86 0.19 19.78 17.45
C TYR A 86 -0.02 18.88 16.25
N SER A 87 -1.26 18.48 15.97
CA SER A 87 -1.58 17.57 14.87
C SER A 87 -1.21 18.14 13.50
N VAL A 88 -1.53 19.43 13.28
CA VAL A 88 -1.17 20.14 12.03
C VAL A 88 0.34 20.17 11.85
N ILE A 89 1.10 20.44 12.91
CA ILE A 89 2.56 20.51 12.83
C ILE A 89 3.19 19.10 12.72
N LYS A 90 2.72 18.10 13.48
CA LYS A 90 3.16 16.71 13.31
C LYS A 90 2.97 16.25 11.86
N ASN A 91 1.82 16.52 11.25
CA ASN A 91 1.57 16.22 9.85
C ASN A 91 2.57 16.91 8.93
N ALA A 92 2.82 18.20 9.15
CA ALA A 92 3.75 18.99 8.37
C ALA A 92 5.19 18.48 8.46
N LEU A 93 5.69 18.26 9.67
CA LEU A 93 7.08 17.87 9.91
C LEU A 93 7.35 16.42 9.51
N PHE A 94 6.51 15.49 9.91
CA PHE A 94 6.76 14.06 9.70
C PHE A 94 6.32 13.55 8.32
N LYS A 95 5.18 14.04 7.80
CA LYS A 95 4.68 13.58 6.49
C LYS A 95 5.23 14.36 5.31
N VAL A 96 5.34 15.68 5.46
CA VAL A 96 5.72 16.54 4.34
C VAL A 96 7.22 16.72 4.30
N ILE A 97 7.79 17.21 5.40
CA ILE A 97 9.22 17.55 5.48
C ILE A 97 10.06 16.31 5.78
N LYS A 98 9.45 15.28 6.43
CA LYS A 98 10.07 14.00 6.78
C LYS A 98 11.32 14.17 7.65
N ILE A 99 11.25 15.07 8.64
CA ILE A 99 12.34 15.25 9.60
C ILE A 99 12.38 14.12 10.63
N THR A 100 13.58 13.80 11.08
CA THR A 100 13.84 12.86 12.17
C THR A 100 14.49 13.55 13.36
N SER A 101 15.19 14.65 13.13
CA SER A 101 15.85 15.45 14.16
C SER A 101 15.78 16.96 13.86
N ALA A 102 16.05 17.78 14.86
CA ALA A 102 16.16 19.24 14.69
C ALA A 102 17.22 19.64 13.64
N GLY A 103 18.30 18.89 13.58
CA GLY A 103 19.37 19.12 12.58
C GLY A 103 18.93 19.00 11.13
N ASP A 104 17.87 18.26 10.86
CA ASP A 104 17.32 18.09 9.50
C ASP A 104 16.75 19.40 8.92
N LEU A 105 16.34 20.34 9.78
CA LEU A 105 15.83 21.65 9.36
C LEU A 105 16.92 22.68 9.11
N GLY A 106 18.17 22.39 9.51
CA GLY A 106 19.29 23.31 9.42
C GLY A 106 19.41 24.23 10.64
N LYS A 107 20.40 25.11 10.64
CA LYS A 107 20.71 26.00 11.78
C LYS A 107 19.76 27.20 11.87
N ASN A 108 19.32 27.72 10.75
CA ASN A 108 18.48 28.91 10.65
C ASN A 108 17.14 28.53 10.04
N VAL A 109 16.09 28.60 10.85
CA VAL A 109 14.72 28.27 10.44
C VAL A 109 13.87 29.52 10.43
N VAL A 110 13.36 29.88 9.26
CA VAL A 110 12.43 30.99 9.08
C VAL A 110 11.05 30.43 8.72
N VAL A 111 10.05 30.81 9.49
CA VAL A 111 8.66 30.42 9.24
C VAL A 111 7.88 31.61 8.71
N GLN A 112 7.01 31.37 7.72
CA GLN A 112 6.24 32.43 7.07
C GLN A 112 4.86 31.93 6.64
N GLY A 113 3.97 32.85 6.35
CA GLY A 113 2.59 32.61 6.00
C GLY A 113 1.61 32.86 7.15
N GLY A 114 0.36 33.13 6.80
CA GLY A 114 -0.68 33.54 7.78
C GLY A 114 -0.93 32.52 8.90
N THR A 115 -0.76 31.23 8.64
CA THR A 115 -0.94 30.16 9.66
C THR A 115 0.05 30.32 10.81
N PHE A 116 1.26 30.83 10.59
CA PHE A 116 2.24 31.05 11.65
C PHE A 116 2.03 32.33 12.50
N TYR A 117 1.02 33.15 12.17
CA TYR A 117 0.54 34.17 13.11
C TYR A 117 -0.20 33.56 14.30
N ASN A 118 -0.63 32.31 14.19
CA ASN A 118 -1.15 31.55 15.32
C ASN A 118 0.00 31.11 16.23
N ASP A 119 0.09 31.65 17.43
CA ASP A 119 1.17 31.41 18.38
C ASP A 119 1.19 29.95 18.87
N ALA A 120 0.04 29.28 18.94
CA ALA A 120 -0.01 27.87 19.30
C ALA A 120 0.62 26.98 18.20
N VAL A 121 0.44 27.33 16.93
CA VAL A 121 1.08 26.66 15.81
C VAL A 121 2.59 26.88 15.82
N LEU A 122 3.04 28.11 16.05
CA LEU A 122 4.47 28.40 16.15
C LEU A 122 5.10 27.63 17.32
N ARG A 123 4.48 27.69 18.51
CA ARG A 123 4.98 26.98 19.69
C ARG A 123 4.98 25.46 19.52
N SER A 124 3.96 24.90 18.88
CA SER A 124 3.93 23.47 18.54
C SER A 124 5.05 23.09 17.58
N PHE A 125 5.34 23.96 16.61
CA PHE A 125 6.47 23.75 15.70
C PHE A 125 7.81 23.70 16.44
N GLU A 126 8.08 24.67 17.31
CA GLU A 126 9.32 24.73 18.10
C GLU A 126 9.47 23.52 19.04
N ARG A 127 8.37 23.13 19.73
CA ARG A 127 8.40 21.98 20.65
C ARG A 127 8.61 20.64 19.95
N ILE A 128 7.98 20.45 18.79
CA ILE A 128 8.08 19.18 18.05
C ILE A 128 9.40 19.08 17.29
N SER A 129 9.85 20.19 16.67
CA SER A 129 11.11 20.22 15.90
C SER A 129 12.36 20.35 16.76
N GLY A 130 12.23 20.86 17.98
CA GLY A 130 13.37 21.14 18.87
C GLY A 130 14.22 22.33 18.42
N CYS A 131 13.76 23.16 17.49
CA CYS A 131 14.47 24.33 17.01
C CYS A 131 13.71 25.63 17.28
N ASN A 132 14.47 26.73 17.44
CA ASN A 132 13.88 28.07 17.50
C ASN A 132 13.67 28.58 16.09
N ALA A 133 12.44 29.01 15.81
CA ALA A 133 12.04 29.51 14.51
C ALA A 133 11.90 31.04 14.50
N VAL A 134 12.48 31.69 13.52
CA VAL A 134 12.31 33.12 13.30
C VAL A 134 11.02 33.34 12.50
N ARG A 135 10.06 34.03 13.12
CA ARG A 135 8.85 34.50 12.46
C ARG A 135 8.99 36.03 12.21
N PRO A 136 9.25 36.45 10.94
CA PRO A 136 9.31 37.88 10.62
C PRO A 136 7.95 38.60 10.89
N ASP A 137 7.99 39.87 11.21
CA ASP A 137 6.76 40.69 11.43
C ASP A 137 5.86 40.68 10.19
N ILE A 138 6.46 40.61 9.00
CA ILE A 138 5.77 40.54 7.69
C ILE A 138 5.51 39.09 7.25
N ALA A 139 5.53 38.10 8.15
CA ALA A 139 5.40 36.67 7.82
C ALA A 139 4.21 36.37 6.89
N GLY A 140 3.07 37.04 7.06
CA GLY A 140 1.88 36.86 6.23
C GLY A 140 1.98 37.42 4.83
N ILE A 141 2.85 38.37 4.58
CA ILE A 141 3.04 39.05 3.28
C ILE A 141 4.41 38.82 2.66
N MET A 142 5.24 37.90 3.19
CA MET A 142 6.57 37.58 2.70
C MET A 142 6.59 37.22 1.20
N GLY A 143 5.52 36.58 0.70
CA GLY A 143 5.37 36.30 -0.72
C GLY A 143 5.26 37.55 -1.58
N ALA A 144 4.50 38.53 -1.13
CA ALA A 144 4.37 39.83 -1.81
C ALA A 144 5.69 40.60 -1.74
N PHE A 145 6.34 40.61 -0.57
CA PHE A 145 7.65 41.25 -0.41
C PHE A 145 8.71 40.64 -1.34
N GLY A 146 8.78 39.30 -1.41
CA GLY A 146 9.68 38.58 -2.32
C GLY A 146 9.40 38.90 -3.80
N ALA A 147 8.11 38.97 -4.18
CA ALA A 147 7.71 39.39 -5.54
C ALA A 147 8.15 40.81 -5.86
N ALA A 148 8.04 41.75 -4.92
CA ALA A 148 8.52 43.12 -5.08
C ALA A 148 10.04 43.17 -5.26
N LEU A 149 10.80 42.41 -4.49
CA LEU A 149 12.25 42.31 -4.65
C LEU A 149 12.65 41.76 -6.05
N ILE A 150 11.99 40.71 -6.51
CA ILE A 150 12.21 40.14 -7.84
C ILE A 150 11.84 41.15 -8.94
N ALA A 151 10.74 41.85 -8.77
CA ALA A 151 10.33 42.90 -9.72
C ALA A 151 11.36 44.03 -9.80
N ARG A 152 11.88 44.46 -8.63
CA ARG A 152 12.97 45.47 -8.57
C ARG A 152 14.24 44.97 -9.27
N GLU A 153 14.68 43.75 -8.99
CA GLU A 153 15.87 43.17 -9.61
C GLU A 153 15.73 43.10 -11.15
N ARG A 154 14.57 42.62 -11.63
CA ARG A 154 14.28 42.56 -13.06
C ARG A 154 14.27 43.94 -13.71
N TYR A 155 13.70 44.93 -13.04
CA TYR A 155 13.71 46.32 -13.54
C TYR A 155 15.12 46.87 -13.60
N MET A 156 15.97 46.62 -12.61
CA MET A 156 17.38 47.05 -12.61
C MET A 156 18.19 46.42 -13.74
N HIS A 157 17.92 45.14 -14.07
CA HIS A 157 18.55 44.48 -15.21
C HIS A 157 18.03 44.94 -16.57
N ARG A 158 16.77 45.28 -16.68
CA ARG A 158 16.11 45.71 -17.91
C ARG A 158 15.06 46.77 -17.60
N PRO A 159 15.46 48.05 -17.47
CA PRO A 159 14.54 49.14 -17.26
C PRO A 159 13.51 49.22 -18.38
N HIS A 160 12.26 49.44 -18.04
CA HIS A 160 11.13 49.60 -18.96
C HIS A 160 10.11 50.56 -18.37
N GLU A 161 9.31 51.21 -19.21
CA GLU A 161 8.23 52.05 -18.75
C GLU A 161 7.13 51.24 -18.06
N THR A 162 6.49 51.86 -17.10
CA THR A 162 5.38 51.19 -16.39
C THR A 162 4.20 50.94 -17.32
N THR A 163 3.59 49.77 -17.20
CA THR A 163 2.32 49.48 -17.88
C THR A 163 1.10 49.68 -16.95
N MET A 164 1.32 50.24 -15.76
CA MET A 164 0.21 50.63 -14.84
C MET A 164 -0.62 51.73 -15.49
N LEU A 165 -1.92 51.65 -15.29
CA LEU A 165 -2.86 52.73 -15.68
C LEU A 165 -2.54 53.97 -14.85
N SER A 166 -2.76 55.16 -15.46
CA SER A 166 -2.72 56.41 -14.72
C SER A 166 -3.81 56.43 -13.62
N LEU A 167 -3.66 57.33 -12.64
CA LEU A 167 -4.67 57.46 -11.59
C LEU A 167 -6.05 57.81 -12.16
N ASP A 168 -6.08 58.67 -13.20
CA ASP A 168 -7.33 59.07 -13.87
C ASP A 168 -7.96 57.89 -14.63
N ASP A 169 -7.14 57.06 -15.32
CA ASP A 169 -7.62 55.85 -15.97
C ASP A 169 -8.16 54.84 -14.98
N MET A 170 -7.56 54.74 -13.78
CA MET A 170 -8.04 53.84 -12.73
C MET A 170 -9.35 54.28 -12.12
N ILE A 171 -9.53 55.59 -11.91
CA ILE A 171 -10.77 56.19 -11.37
C ILE A 171 -11.92 56.00 -12.35
N ASN A 172 -11.64 56.14 -13.64
CA ASN A 172 -12.64 56.04 -14.71
C ASN A 172 -12.81 54.63 -15.27
N LEU A 173 -12.13 53.63 -14.71
CA LEU A 173 -12.15 52.26 -15.19
C LEU A 173 -13.52 51.61 -15.05
N THR A 174 -14.20 51.41 -16.17
CA THR A 174 -15.46 50.66 -16.22
C THR A 174 -15.23 49.22 -16.71
N TYR A 175 -15.97 48.31 -16.16
CA TYR A 175 -15.93 46.91 -16.58
C TYR A 175 -17.28 46.23 -16.38
N THR A 176 -17.52 45.19 -17.17
CA THR A 176 -18.70 44.33 -17.02
C THR A 176 -18.26 42.95 -16.56
N THR A 177 -18.97 42.38 -15.61
CA THR A 177 -18.69 41.03 -15.07
C THR A 177 -19.72 40.03 -15.60
N THR A 178 -19.25 38.92 -16.17
CA THR A 178 -20.10 37.81 -16.58
C THR A 178 -19.58 36.51 -15.98
N MET A 179 -20.48 35.62 -15.57
CA MET A 179 -20.14 34.31 -15.10
C MET A 179 -20.34 33.26 -16.20
N SER A 180 -19.41 32.34 -16.32
CA SER A 180 -19.48 31.22 -17.27
C SER A 180 -18.92 29.94 -16.65
N ARG A 181 -19.28 28.79 -17.19
CA ARG A 181 -18.66 27.51 -16.79
C ARG A 181 -17.65 27.08 -17.84
N CYS A 182 -16.42 26.78 -17.40
CA CYS A 182 -15.40 26.22 -18.26
C CYS A 182 -15.82 24.82 -18.76
N ARG A 183 -15.66 24.59 -20.05
CA ARG A 183 -15.94 23.29 -20.68
C ARG A 183 -14.65 22.51 -21.02
N GLY A 184 -13.49 22.99 -20.56
CA GLY A 184 -12.18 22.43 -20.91
C GLY A 184 -11.82 21.13 -20.20
N CYS A 185 -12.50 20.78 -19.11
CA CYS A 185 -12.32 19.51 -18.37
C CYS A 185 -13.50 19.29 -17.41
N VAL A 186 -13.54 18.13 -16.75
CA VAL A 186 -14.58 17.71 -15.78
C VAL A 186 -14.78 18.64 -14.58
N ASN A 187 -13.80 19.48 -14.25
CA ASN A 187 -13.93 20.41 -13.12
C ASN A 187 -14.99 21.51 -13.34
N HIS A 188 -15.41 21.74 -14.56
CA HIS A 188 -16.44 22.75 -14.92
C HIS A 188 -16.34 24.05 -14.11
N CYS A 189 -15.10 24.57 -13.92
CA CYS A 189 -14.84 25.72 -13.08
C CYS A 189 -15.80 26.87 -13.40
N VAL A 190 -16.36 27.49 -12.36
CA VAL A 190 -17.12 28.73 -12.52
C VAL A 190 -16.11 29.83 -12.76
N LEU A 191 -16.19 30.46 -13.95
CA LEU A 191 -15.31 31.54 -14.39
C LEU A 191 -16.02 32.87 -14.19
N THR A 192 -15.33 33.81 -13.58
CA THR A 192 -15.72 35.22 -13.55
C THR A 192 -14.91 35.94 -14.63
N ILE A 193 -15.59 36.47 -15.63
CA ILE A 193 -15.00 37.17 -16.77
C ILE A 193 -15.30 38.63 -16.61
N ASN A 194 -14.27 39.42 -16.31
CA ASN A 194 -14.36 40.87 -16.29
C ASN A 194 -13.88 41.40 -17.65
N ARG A 195 -14.76 42.15 -18.34
CA ARG A 195 -14.46 42.80 -19.61
C ARG A 195 -14.35 44.31 -19.40
N PHE A 196 -13.21 44.85 -19.80
CA PHE A 196 -12.86 46.26 -19.67
C PHE A 196 -13.06 46.97 -21.04
N GLU A 197 -13.20 48.24 -20.98
CA GLU A 197 -13.19 49.07 -22.19
C GLU A 197 -11.89 48.85 -22.98
N GLY A 198 -11.97 48.89 -24.31
CA GLY A 198 -10.84 48.56 -25.19
C GLY A 198 -10.65 47.05 -25.45
N GLY A 199 -11.63 46.20 -25.11
CA GLY A 199 -11.63 44.77 -25.43
C GLY A 199 -10.73 43.87 -24.54
N ARG A 200 -10.10 44.43 -23.52
CA ARG A 200 -9.32 43.66 -22.54
C ARG A 200 -10.25 42.83 -21.67
N GLN A 201 -9.83 41.64 -21.32
CA GLN A 201 -10.60 40.80 -20.40
C GLN A 201 -9.70 40.18 -19.36
N TYR A 202 -10.25 40.02 -18.16
CA TYR A 202 -9.62 39.27 -17.06
C TYR A 202 -10.55 38.16 -16.61
N ILE A 203 -10.02 36.90 -16.58
CA ILE A 203 -10.77 35.72 -16.20
C ILE A 203 -10.22 35.20 -14.91
N SER A 204 -11.07 35.00 -13.92
CA SER A 204 -10.75 34.40 -12.62
C SER A 204 -11.65 33.22 -12.34
N GLY A 205 -11.37 32.46 -11.25
CA GLY A 205 -12.08 31.23 -10.91
C GLY A 205 -11.60 29.98 -11.66
N ASN A 206 -10.71 30.15 -12.65
CA ASN A 206 -10.10 29.04 -13.38
C ASN A 206 -9.05 28.31 -12.52
N ARG A 207 -9.13 26.99 -12.51
CA ARG A 207 -8.11 26.12 -11.86
C ARG A 207 -6.93 25.80 -12.77
N CYS A 208 -7.02 26.09 -14.07
CA CYS A 208 -5.99 25.88 -15.08
C CYS A 208 -6.12 26.89 -16.22
N GLU A 209 -5.12 26.97 -17.10
CA GLU A 209 -5.07 27.91 -18.20
C GLU A 209 -6.11 27.66 -19.30
N ARG A 210 -6.67 26.43 -19.38
CA ARG A 210 -7.78 26.10 -20.29
C ARG A 210 -8.99 27.04 -20.10
N GLY A 211 -9.25 27.42 -18.85
CA GLY A 211 -10.30 28.36 -18.50
C GLY A 211 -10.05 29.82 -18.97
N LEU A 212 -8.81 30.14 -19.34
CA LEU A 212 -8.47 31.49 -19.84
C LEU A 212 -8.71 31.67 -21.34
N GLY A 213 -9.11 30.61 -22.07
CA GLY A 213 -9.28 30.65 -23.51
C GLY A 213 -7.97 30.87 -24.29
N VAL A 214 -6.84 30.76 -23.64
CA VAL A 214 -5.54 30.90 -24.29
C VAL A 214 -5.27 29.59 -25.05
N GLU A 215 -5.46 29.58 -26.34
CA GLU A 215 -4.91 28.54 -27.21
C GLU A 215 -3.39 28.64 -27.17
N LYS A 216 -2.77 27.63 -26.59
CA LYS A 216 -1.31 27.51 -26.60
C LYS A 216 -0.88 27.22 -28.04
N ALA A 217 -0.02 28.06 -28.59
CA ALA A 217 0.73 27.70 -29.79
C ALA A 217 1.35 26.32 -29.54
N LYS A 218 1.04 25.32 -30.36
CA LYS A 218 1.67 23.99 -30.32
C LYS A 218 3.16 24.22 -30.50
N ARG A 219 3.91 24.10 -29.40
CA ARG A 219 5.37 24.08 -29.50
C ARG A 219 5.74 22.68 -29.99
N ASP A 220 6.57 22.61 -31.00
CA ASP A 220 7.12 21.35 -31.52
C ASP A 220 8.21 20.82 -30.59
N ILE A 221 7.75 20.40 -29.40
CA ILE A 221 8.60 19.86 -28.34
C ILE A 221 8.18 18.39 -28.11
N PRO A 222 9.13 17.46 -28.12
CA PRO A 222 8.81 16.04 -27.96
C PRO A 222 8.05 15.73 -26.67
N ASN A 223 6.94 14.96 -26.81
CA ASN A 223 6.12 14.43 -25.73
C ASN A 223 5.95 12.92 -25.91
N LEU A 224 6.77 12.13 -25.23
CA LEU A 224 6.73 10.68 -25.36
C LEU A 224 5.51 10.05 -24.68
N PHE A 225 4.83 10.73 -23.76
CA PHE A 225 3.56 10.22 -23.19
C PHE A 225 2.50 10.05 -24.27
N THR A 226 2.28 11.10 -25.08
CA THR A 226 1.32 11.06 -26.19
C THR A 226 1.79 10.07 -27.28
N TRP A 227 3.05 10.11 -27.67
CA TRP A 227 3.59 9.22 -28.71
C TRP A 227 3.49 7.76 -28.29
N LYS A 228 3.88 7.41 -27.06
CA LYS A 228 3.82 6.05 -26.52
C LYS A 228 2.39 5.55 -26.42
N TYR A 229 1.45 6.40 -25.98
CA TYR A 229 0.04 6.06 -25.92
C TYR A 229 -0.47 5.56 -27.28
N HIS A 230 -0.19 6.29 -28.35
CA HIS A 230 -0.53 5.90 -29.72
C HIS A 230 0.21 4.64 -30.16
N ARG A 231 1.51 4.52 -29.89
CA ARG A 231 2.27 3.31 -30.24
C ARG A 231 1.73 2.04 -29.58
N LEU A 232 1.21 2.15 -28.37
CA LEU A 232 0.68 0.99 -27.63
C LEU A 232 -0.74 0.62 -28.03
N PHE A 233 -1.57 1.56 -28.46
CA PHE A 233 -3.01 1.30 -28.62
C PHE A 233 -3.55 1.45 -30.03
N ASP A 234 -2.83 2.05 -30.96
CA ASP A 234 -3.29 2.27 -32.32
C ASP A 234 -3.05 1.00 -33.18
N TYR A 235 -3.77 -0.08 -32.83
CA TYR A 235 -3.83 -1.32 -33.60
C TYR A 235 -5.17 -1.42 -34.30
N GLU A 236 -5.16 -1.65 -35.60
CA GLU A 236 -6.39 -1.87 -36.38
C GLU A 236 -6.99 -3.24 -36.07
N PRO A 237 -8.22 -3.32 -35.53
CA PRO A 237 -8.90 -4.57 -35.32
C PRO A 237 -9.27 -5.25 -36.64
N LEU A 238 -9.46 -6.56 -36.61
CA LEU A 238 -10.01 -7.26 -37.76
C LEU A 238 -11.36 -6.70 -38.17
N THR A 239 -11.63 -6.62 -39.46
CA THR A 239 -12.96 -6.34 -40.01
C THR A 239 -13.92 -7.48 -39.67
N ALA A 240 -15.21 -7.21 -39.63
CA ALA A 240 -16.21 -8.21 -39.24
C ALA A 240 -16.18 -9.48 -40.10
N ASP A 241 -15.91 -9.33 -41.38
CA ASP A 241 -15.79 -10.43 -42.35
C ASP A 241 -14.56 -11.33 -42.11
N LYS A 242 -13.47 -10.76 -41.55
CA LYS A 242 -12.23 -11.50 -41.24
C LYS A 242 -12.21 -12.05 -39.81
N ALA A 243 -13.14 -11.63 -38.97
CA ALA A 243 -13.21 -12.04 -37.56
C ALA A 243 -13.94 -13.40 -37.44
N THR A 244 -13.30 -14.47 -37.89
CA THR A 244 -13.91 -15.82 -37.96
C THR A 244 -14.29 -16.40 -36.59
N ARG A 245 -13.73 -15.89 -35.49
CA ARG A 245 -13.98 -16.35 -34.12
C ARG A 245 -14.73 -15.32 -33.26
N GLY A 246 -15.27 -14.27 -33.89
CA GLY A 246 -16.07 -13.27 -33.19
C GLY A 246 -15.26 -12.16 -32.51
N VAL A 247 -15.85 -11.58 -31.46
CA VAL A 247 -15.30 -10.39 -30.79
C VAL A 247 -14.80 -10.73 -29.38
N VAL A 248 -13.65 -10.19 -29.02
CA VAL A 248 -13.10 -10.19 -27.66
C VAL A 248 -13.06 -8.76 -27.10
N GLY A 249 -13.62 -8.55 -25.92
CA GLY A 249 -13.49 -7.29 -25.17
C GLY A 249 -12.19 -7.26 -24.37
N ILE A 250 -11.42 -6.19 -24.50
CA ILE A 250 -10.21 -5.96 -23.72
C ILE A 250 -10.34 -4.60 -23.01
N PRO A 251 -10.27 -4.54 -21.66
CA PRO A 251 -10.28 -3.27 -20.96
C PRO A 251 -8.93 -2.56 -21.09
N ARG A 252 -8.95 -1.24 -21.31
CA ARG A 252 -7.76 -0.39 -21.37
C ARG A 252 -7.33 0.03 -19.97
N VAL A 253 -6.74 -0.88 -19.21
CA VAL A 253 -6.44 -0.68 -17.79
C VAL A 253 -5.13 -1.30 -17.37
N LEU A 254 -4.51 -0.73 -16.34
CA LEU A 254 -3.36 -1.28 -15.62
C LEU A 254 -2.26 -1.82 -16.55
N ASN A 255 -1.94 -3.12 -16.52
CA ASN A 255 -0.87 -3.71 -17.34
C ASN A 255 -1.18 -3.83 -18.83
N MET A 256 -2.38 -3.48 -19.28
CA MET A 256 -2.65 -3.32 -20.71
C MET A 256 -1.83 -2.16 -21.31
N TYR A 257 -1.45 -1.17 -20.50
CA TYR A 257 -0.51 -0.11 -20.88
C TYR A 257 0.95 -0.59 -21.07
N GLU A 258 1.24 -1.85 -20.78
CA GLU A 258 2.50 -2.52 -21.09
C GLU A 258 2.32 -3.59 -22.16
N ASN A 259 1.28 -4.42 -22.03
CA ASN A 259 1.17 -5.69 -22.73
C ASN A 259 0.11 -5.69 -23.87
N PHE A 260 -0.58 -4.56 -24.15
CA PHE A 260 -1.61 -4.53 -25.20
C PHE A 260 -1.08 -4.86 -26.61
N PRO A 261 0.13 -4.47 -27.04
CA PRO A 261 0.70 -4.90 -28.31
C PRO A 261 0.72 -6.43 -28.49
N TYR A 262 1.01 -7.15 -27.41
CA TYR A 262 0.94 -8.62 -27.39
C TYR A 262 -0.49 -9.10 -27.60
N TRP A 263 -1.46 -8.60 -26.84
CA TRP A 263 -2.84 -9.07 -26.87
C TRP A 263 -3.54 -8.72 -28.18
N ALA A 264 -3.32 -7.51 -28.69
CA ALA A 264 -3.88 -7.10 -29.99
C ALA A 264 -3.42 -8.03 -31.12
N THR A 265 -2.13 -8.34 -31.17
CA THR A 265 -1.54 -9.23 -32.18
C THR A 265 -1.99 -10.67 -31.97
N PHE A 266 -1.97 -11.17 -30.74
CA PHE A 266 -2.37 -12.53 -30.39
C PHE A 266 -3.80 -12.85 -30.84
N PHE A 267 -4.75 -12.01 -30.45
CA PHE A 267 -6.16 -12.20 -30.81
C PHE A 267 -6.41 -12.02 -32.33
N LYS A 268 -5.73 -11.07 -32.94
CA LYS A 268 -5.80 -10.86 -34.40
C LYS A 268 -5.34 -12.10 -35.16
N GLU A 269 -4.20 -12.71 -34.78
CA GLU A 269 -3.66 -13.93 -35.39
C GLU A 269 -4.56 -15.14 -35.17
N LEU A 270 -5.32 -15.19 -34.06
CA LEU A 270 -6.32 -16.23 -33.83
C LEU A 270 -7.68 -15.95 -34.50
N GLY A 271 -7.83 -14.87 -35.26
CA GLY A 271 -9.07 -14.55 -35.96
C GLY A 271 -10.16 -13.91 -35.06
N PHE A 272 -9.82 -13.36 -33.94
CA PHE A 272 -10.75 -12.54 -33.10
C PHE A 272 -10.64 -11.06 -33.47
N ARG A 273 -11.77 -10.38 -33.49
CA ARG A 273 -11.84 -8.92 -33.53
C ARG A 273 -11.70 -8.37 -32.10
N VAL A 274 -10.65 -7.61 -31.85
CA VAL A 274 -10.44 -6.96 -30.56
C VAL A 274 -11.34 -5.73 -30.45
N MET A 275 -12.20 -5.67 -29.43
CA MET A 275 -12.92 -4.48 -29.00
C MET A 275 -12.21 -3.94 -27.76
N LEU A 276 -11.32 -2.98 -27.97
CA LEU A 276 -10.66 -2.27 -26.88
C LEU A 276 -11.61 -1.22 -26.29
N SER A 277 -11.73 -1.13 -24.95
CA SER A 277 -12.50 -0.07 -24.32
C SER A 277 -11.90 1.31 -24.64
N PRO A 278 -12.66 2.41 -24.61
CA PRO A 278 -12.19 3.72 -25.09
C PRO A 278 -11.08 4.27 -24.19
N GLN A 279 -10.55 5.43 -24.57
CA GLN A 279 -9.68 6.21 -23.69
C GLN A 279 -10.40 6.50 -22.38
N SER A 280 -9.67 6.42 -21.27
CA SER A 280 -10.19 6.71 -19.95
C SER A 280 -10.70 8.14 -19.85
N SER A 281 -11.77 8.32 -19.10
CA SER A 281 -12.39 9.61 -18.81
C SER A 281 -13.17 9.50 -17.50
N HIS A 282 -13.51 10.64 -16.89
CA HIS A 282 -14.36 10.63 -15.70
C HIS A 282 -15.71 9.97 -15.94
N GLN A 283 -16.28 10.08 -17.15
CA GLN A 283 -17.51 9.38 -17.52
C GLN A 283 -17.33 7.85 -17.49
N ILE A 284 -16.17 7.34 -17.91
CA ILE A 284 -15.86 5.92 -17.80
C ILE A 284 -15.75 5.52 -16.33
N TYR A 285 -15.11 6.33 -15.48
CA TYR A 285 -15.03 6.08 -14.04
C TYR A 285 -16.42 5.97 -13.40
N GLU A 286 -17.31 6.91 -13.71
CA GLU A 286 -18.68 6.93 -13.18
C GLU A 286 -19.49 5.69 -13.54
N LEU A 287 -19.23 5.07 -14.69
CA LEU A 287 -19.94 3.84 -15.10
C LEU A 287 -19.73 2.65 -14.16
N GLY A 288 -18.64 2.64 -13.41
CA GLY A 288 -18.29 1.50 -12.55
C GLY A 288 -18.22 1.82 -11.06
N ILE A 289 -18.46 3.07 -10.64
CA ILE A 289 -18.21 3.56 -9.28
C ILE A 289 -18.93 2.74 -8.20
N GLU A 290 -20.16 2.28 -8.47
CA GLU A 290 -20.98 1.55 -7.51
C GLU A 290 -20.48 0.12 -7.23
N THR A 291 -19.63 -0.41 -8.11
CA THR A 291 -19.09 -1.77 -7.99
C THR A 291 -17.74 -1.83 -7.31
N ILE A 292 -17.14 -0.66 -6.98
CA ILE A 292 -15.84 -0.56 -6.30
C ILE A 292 -15.98 -0.94 -4.83
N PRO A 293 -15.34 -2.02 -4.35
CA PRO A 293 -15.54 -2.52 -2.98
C PRO A 293 -14.81 -1.70 -1.91
N SER A 294 -13.84 -0.86 -2.29
CA SER A 294 -13.05 -0.09 -1.35
C SER A 294 -12.62 1.28 -1.89
N GLU A 295 -12.93 2.34 -1.15
CA GLU A 295 -12.54 3.71 -1.50
C GLU A 295 -11.02 3.94 -1.49
N SER A 296 -10.27 3.14 -0.73
CA SER A 296 -8.81 3.28 -0.58
C SER A 296 -8.01 2.59 -1.69
N GLU A 297 -8.65 2.01 -2.68
CA GLU A 297 -7.99 1.50 -3.89
C GLU A 297 -7.42 2.64 -4.74
N CYS A 298 -6.31 2.37 -5.45
CA CYS A 298 -5.71 3.39 -6.31
C CYS A 298 -6.61 3.71 -7.52
N TYR A 299 -6.64 4.97 -7.95
CA TYR A 299 -7.49 5.44 -9.04
C TYR A 299 -7.33 4.64 -10.34
N PRO A 300 -6.10 4.28 -10.79
CA PRO A 300 -5.93 3.43 -11.97
C PRO A 300 -6.65 2.07 -11.90
N ALA A 301 -6.77 1.49 -10.71
CA ALA A 301 -7.50 0.23 -10.52
C ALA A 301 -9.02 0.47 -10.52
N LYS A 302 -9.50 1.53 -9.89
CA LYS A 302 -10.93 1.91 -9.88
C LYS A 302 -11.49 2.11 -11.29
N LEU A 303 -10.69 2.67 -12.21
CA LEU A 303 -11.08 2.83 -13.63
C LEU A 303 -11.44 1.52 -14.31
N ALA A 304 -10.89 0.38 -13.85
CA ALA A 304 -11.17 -0.92 -14.45
C ALA A 304 -12.67 -1.28 -14.42
N HIS A 305 -13.36 -0.92 -13.35
CA HIS A 305 -14.81 -1.15 -13.22
C HIS A 305 -15.60 -0.48 -14.35
N GLY A 306 -15.30 0.80 -14.61
CA GLY A 306 -15.96 1.55 -15.69
C GLY A 306 -15.64 1.01 -17.09
N HIS A 307 -14.38 0.59 -17.34
CA HIS A 307 -14.01 0.00 -18.62
C HIS A 307 -14.71 -1.35 -18.86
N ILE A 308 -14.87 -2.16 -17.82
CA ILE A 308 -15.60 -3.43 -17.91
C ILE A 308 -17.10 -3.18 -18.10
N SER A 309 -17.73 -2.26 -17.33
CA SER A 309 -19.15 -1.87 -17.55
C SER A 309 -19.36 -1.36 -18.98
N TRP A 310 -18.41 -0.60 -19.54
CA TRP A 310 -18.50 -0.13 -20.92
C TRP A 310 -18.52 -1.27 -21.93
N LEU A 311 -17.68 -2.30 -21.72
CA LEU A 311 -17.65 -3.51 -22.58
C LEU A 311 -18.95 -4.33 -22.43
N ILE A 312 -19.43 -4.53 -21.22
CA ILE A 312 -20.68 -5.26 -20.93
C ILE A 312 -21.87 -4.60 -21.64
N LYS A 313 -21.96 -3.25 -21.61
CA LYS A 313 -23.01 -2.47 -22.27
C LYS A 313 -23.00 -2.57 -23.79
N ARG A 314 -21.95 -3.15 -24.39
CA ARG A 314 -21.81 -3.42 -25.85
C ARG A 314 -21.98 -4.88 -26.23
N ASP A 315 -22.48 -5.66 -25.29
CA ASP A 315 -22.82 -7.07 -25.46
C ASP A 315 -21.68 -7.90 -26.06
N VAL A 316 -20.42 -7.64 -25.60
CA VAL A 316 -19.29 -8.46 -26.00
C VAL A 316 -19.44 -9.88 -25.47
N PRO A 317 -19.26 -10.92 -26.29
CA PRO A 317 -19.50 -12.30 -25.90
C PRO A 317 -18.53 -12.78 -24.79
N PHE A 318 -17.30 -12.28 -24.80
CA PHE A 318 -16.38 -12.51 -23.71
C PHE A 318 -15.40 -11.35 -23.50
N ILE A 319 -14.94 -11.19 -22.26
CA ILE A 319 -13.95 -10.20 -21.87
C ILE A 319 -12.70 -10.93 -21.41
N PHE A 320 -11.55 -10.51 -21.92
CA PHE A 320 -10.25 -11.05 -21.54
C PHE A 320 -9.47 -10.04 -20.69
N TYR A 321 -9.23 -10.38 -19.43
CA TYR A 321 -8.45 -9.56 -18.50
C TYR A 321 -7.61 -10.47 -17.60
N PRO A 322 -6.41 -10.91 -18.06
CA PRO A 322 -5.59 -11.88 -17.34
C PRO A 322 -4.96 -11.30 -16.08
N CYS A 323 -4.71 -12.16 -15.11
CA CYS A 323 -3.90 -11.90 -13.93
C CYS A 323 -2.41 -12.13 -14.26
N ILE A 324 -1.58 -11.10 -14.10
CA ILE A 324 -0.15 -11.17 -14.47
C ILE A 324 0.73 -10.96 -13.23
N PRO A 325 1.15 -12.02 -12.51
CA PRO A 325 2.03 -11.90 -11.34
C PRO A 325 3.48 -11.55 -11.70
N TYR A 326 3.95 -11.97 -12.86
CA TYR A 326 5.34 -11.78 -13.31
C TYR A 326 5.41 -11.13 -14.68
N GLU A 327 6.17 -10.07 -14.78
CA GLU A 327 6.61 -9.48 -16.02
C GLU A 327 7.98 -10.02 -16.44
N ARG A 328 8.50 -9.56 -17.57
CA ARG A 328 9.83 -9.90 -18.03
C ARG A 328 10.90 -9.23 -17.14
N LYS A 329 11.96 -9.95 -16.83
CA LYS A 329 13.09 -9.38 -16.09
C LYS A 329 13.95 -8.53 -17.02
N GLU A 330 13.83 -7.20 -16.91
CA GLU A 330 14.55 -6.24 -17.75
C GLU A 330 15.89 -5.81 -17.16
N VAL A 331 15.95 -5.61 -15.85
CA VAL A 331 17.14 -5.10 -15.17
C VAL A 331 17.97 -6.26 -14.64
N PRO A 332 19.20 -6.47 -15.15
CA PRO A 332 20.12 -7.47 -14.61
C PRO A 332 20.37 -7.26 -13.11
N GLY A 333 20.43 -8.35 -12.35
CA GLY A 333 20.68 -8.28 -10.91
C GLY A 333 19.49 -7.89 -10.04
N ALA A 334 18.32 -7.56 -10.60
CA ALA A 334 17.09 -7.45 -9.83
C ALA A 334 16.73 -8.81 -9.18
N GLY A 335 16.26 -8.78 -7.94
CA GLY A 335 15.95 -9.99 -7.19
C GLY A 335 14.75 -10.76 -7.74
N ASN A 336 13.74 -10.03 -8.26
CA ASN A 336 12.54 -10.58 -8.86
C ASN A 336 11.94 -9.58 -9.89
N HIS A 337 10.81 -9.94 -10.50
CA HIS A 337 10.12 -9.15 -11.53
C HIS A 337 8.58 -9.21 -11.37
N TYR A 338 8.12 -9.07 -10.11
CA TYR A 338 6.69 -9.04 -9.78
C TYR A 338 5.99 -7.82 -10.35
N ASN A 339 4.69 -7.97 -10.61
CA ASN A 339 3.75 -6.84 -10.61
C ASN A 339 3.30 -6.51 -9.18
N CYS A 340 2.71 -5.34 -8.99
CA CYS A 340 2.04 -5.04 -7.73
C CYS A 340 0.77 -5.90 -7.57
N PRO A 341 0.29 -6.15 -6.33
CA PRO A 341 -0.89 -6.98 -6.11
C PRO A 341 -2.14 -6.52 -6.87
N MET A 342 -2.32 -5.19 -7.03
CA MET A 342 -3.46 -4.63 -7.77
C MET A 342 -3.37 -4.94 -9.26
N VAL A 343 -2.21 -4.74 -9.90
CA VAL A 343 -2.00 -5.11 -11.31
C VAL A 343 -2.13 -6.62 -11.50
N THR A 344 -1.57 -7.40 -10.57
CA THR A 344 -1.60 -8.86 -10.64
C THR A 344 -3.02 -9.41 -10.67
N SER A 345 -3.90 -8.95 -9.78
CA SER A 345 -5.11 -9.70 -9.44
C SER A 345 -6.40 -8.87 -9.46
N TYR A 346 -6.38 -7.65 -9.99
CA TYR A 346 -7.58 -6.79 -9.94
C TYR A 346 -8.77 -7.36 -10.72
N SER A 347 -8.52 -8.17 -11.73
CA SER A 347 -9.58 -8.90 -12.45
C SER A 347 -10.36 -9.87 -11.55
N GLU A 348 -9.75 -10.41 -10.49
CA GLU A 348 -10.47 -11.20 -9.47
C GLU A 348 -11.44 -10.31 -8.66
N ASN A 349 -11.02 -9.09 -8.32
CA ASN A 349 -11.90 -8.11 -7.68
C ASN A 349 -13.11 -7.77 -8.56
N ILE A 350 -12.89 -7.48 -9.84
CA ILE A 350 -13.95 -7.26 -10.84
C ILE A 350 -14.92 -8.44 -10.87
N LYS A 351 -14.42 -9.67 -11.02
CA LYS A 351 -15.23 -10.89 -11.08
C LYS A 351 -16.15 -11.06 -9.87
N ASN A 352 -15.67 -10.72 -8.68
CA ASN A 352 -16.41 -10.93 -7.43
C ASN A 352 -17.35 -9.77 -7.06
N ASN A 353 -17.25 -8.60 -7.71
CA ASN A 353 -18.03 -7.41 -7.34
C ASN A 353 -18.96 -6.89 -8.43
N MET A 354 -18.80 -7.30 -9.70
CA MET A 354 -19.64 -6.88 -10.81
C MET A 354 -20.70 -7.95 -11.13
N GLU A 355 -21.91 -7.78 -10.60
CA GLU A 355 -23.03 -8.69 -10.83
C GLU A 355 -23.48 -8.73 -12.30
N GLU A 356 -23.35 -7.61 -13.01
CA GLU A 356 -23.67 -7.50 -14.44
C GLU A 356 -23.00 -8.57 -15.30
N LEU A 357 -21.80 -9.06 -14.92
CA LEU A 357 -21.12 -10.15 -15.62
C LEU A 357 -21.95 -11.45 -15.60
N LYS A 358 -22.57 -11.75 -14.45
CA LYS A 358 -23.43 -12.93 -14.27
C LYS A 358 -24.81 -12.72 -14.88
N GLU A 359 -25.42 -11.56 -14.64
CA GLU A 359 -26.75 -11.22 -15.14
C GLU A 359 -26.84 -11.26 -16.67
N LYS A 360 -25.81 -10.72 -17.34
CA LYS A 360 -25.71 -10.72 -18.80
C LYS A 360 -25.00 -11.95 -19.40
N ASN A 361 -24.64 -12.90 -18.55
CA ASN A 361 -23.91 -14.12 -18.95
C ASN A 361 -22.67 -13.85 -19.81
N VAL A 362 -21.92 -12.79 -19.47
CA VAL A 362 -20.67 -12.45 -20.16
C VAL A 362 -19.55 -13.37 -19.68
N LYS A 363 -18.92 -14.09 -20.61
CA LYS A 363 -17.76 -14.92 -20.26
C LYS A 363 -16.58 -14.05 -19.89
N PHE A 364 -16.17 -14.08 -18.62
CA PHE A 364 -15.06 -13.29 -18.10
C PHE A 364 -13.84 -14.19 -17.91
N LEU A 365 -12.81 -14.02 -18.75
CA LEU A 365 -11.59 -14.80 -18.73
C LEU A 365 -10.46 -14.02 -18.07
N ASN A 366 -10.08 -14.45 -16.87
CA ASN A 366 -9.02 -13.85 -16.07
C ASN A 366 -7.95 -14.86 -15.61
N PRO A 367 -7.35 -15.63 -16.53
CA PRO A 367 -6.37 -16.64 -16.17
C PRO A 367 -5.10 -16.01 -15.60
N PHE A 368 -4.44 -16.74 -14.67
CA PHE A 368 -3.12 -16.38 -14.19
C PHE A 368 -2.05 -16.77 -15.21
N MET A 369 -1.30 -15.79 -15.69
CA MET A 369 -0.28 -15.94 -16.72
C MET A 369 0.99 -15.19 -16.35
N ALA A 370 2.14 -15.62 -16.88
CA ALA A 370 3.42 -15.00 -16.59
C ALA A 370 4.16 -14.62 -17.87
N PHE A 371 4.56 -13.36 -17.97
CA PHE A 371 5.41 -12.85 -19.07
C PHE A 371 6.91 -13.14 -18.85
N THR A 372 7.24 -14.13 -18.02
CA THR A 372 8.63 -14.48 -17.70
C THR A 372 9.44 -14.86 -18.94
N SER A 373 8.85 -15.63 -19.85
CA SER A 373 9.40 -16.00 -21.16
C SER A 373 8.31 -16.37 -22.15
N GLU A 374 8.62 -16.29 -23.45
CA GLU A 374 7.73 -16.73 -24.52
C GLU A 374 7.23 -18.16 -24.31
N ALA A 375 8.13 -19.07 -23.96
CA ALA A 375 7.80 -20.49 -23.80
C ALA A 375 6.79 -20.74 -22.68
N VAL A 376 6.93 -20.04 -21.55
CA VAL A 376 6.01 -20.16 -20.40
C VAL A 376 4.64 -19.62 -20.77
N LEU A 377 4.57 -18.40 -21.29
CA LEU A 377 3.32 -17.76 -21.66
C LEU A 377 2.60 -18.53 -22.80
N SER A 378 3.34 -18.94 -23.82
CA SER A 378 2.79 -19.71 -24.94
C SER A 378 2.15 -21.03 -24.47
N LYS A 379 2.79 -21.74 -23.54
CA LYS A 379 2.24 -22.98 -22.98
C LYS A 379 0.94 -22.70 -22.20
N GLN A 380 0.91 -21.69 -21.36
CA GLN A 380 -0.28 -21.29 -20.61
C GLN A 380 -1.44 -20.93 -21.53
N LEU A 381 -1.17 -20.17 -22.59
CA LEU A 381 -2.17 -19.82 -23.60
C LEU A 381 -2.70 -21.05 -24.33
N GLN A 382 -1.84 -22.00 -24.71
CA GLN A 382 -2.26 -23.24 -25.35
C GLN A 382 -3.26 -24.01 -24.48
N GLU A 383 -2.98 -24.16 -23.18
CA GLU A 383 -3.87 -24.82 -22.23
C GLU A 383 -5.23 -24.09 -22.09
N VAL A 384 -5.20 -22.78 -21.94
CA VAL A 384 -6.41 -21.96 -21.76
C VAL A 384 -7.27 -21.96 -23.03
N PHE A 385 -6.67 -21.68 -24.21
CA PHE A 385 -7.42 -21.55 -25.45
C PHE A 385 -7.90 -22.88 -26.00
N LYS A 386 -7.18 -23.97 -25.75
CA LYS A 386 -7.64 -25.34 -26.03
C LYS A 386 -8.88 -25.67 -25.18
N LYS A 387 -8.85 -25.38 -23.88
CA LYS A 387 -9.94 -25.65 -22.96
C LYS A 387 -11.20 -24.79 -23.26
N GLU A 388 -11.00 -23.50 -23.45
CA GLU A 388 -12.10 -22.52 -23.51
C GLU A 388 -12.72 -22.35 -24.89
N PHE A 389 -11.98 -22.63 -25.98
CA PHE A 389 -12.37 -22.37 -27.36
C PHE A 389 -12.06 -23.51 -28.32
N ASP A 390 -11.50 -24.61 -27.85
CA ASP A 390 -11.03 -25.75 -28.65
C ASP A 390 -10.06 -25.36 -29.80
N ILE A 391 -9.24 -24.31 -29.56
CA ILE A 391 -8.25 -23.86 -30.57
C ILE A 391 -7.04 -24.79 -30.52
N PRO A 392 -6.52 -25.25 -31.67
CA PRO A 392 -5.35 -26.10 -31.72
C PRO A 392 -4.12 -25.46 -31.09
N GLU A 393 -3.36 -26.27 -30.34
CA GLU A 393 -2.14 -25.79 -29.63
C GLU A 393 -1.12 -25.18 -30.60
N SER A 394 -0.98 -25.76 -31.80
CA SER A 394 -0.06 -25.29 -32.86
C SER A 394 -0.42 -23.88 -33.34
N GLU A 395 -1.71 -23.60 -33.48
CA GLU A 395 -2.20 -22.29 -33.91
C GLU A 395 -1.97 -21.25 -32.80
N THR A 396 -2.34 -21.59 -31.54
CA THR A 396 -2.10 -20.75 -30.38
C THR A 396 -0.61 -20.45 -30.21
N LYS A 397 0.26 -21.44 -30.38
CA LYS A 397 1.71 -21.28 -30.33
C LYS A 397 2.24 -20.31 -31.38
N LYS A 398 1.75 -20.42 -32.63
CA LYS A 398 2.13 -19.50 -33.70
C LYS A 398 1.70 -18.06 -33.45
N ALA A 399 0.47 -17.88 -32.95
CA ALA A 399 -0.06 -16.57 -32.58
C ALA A 399 0.72 -15.94 -31.40
N ALA A 400 1.02 -16.76 -30.36
CA ALA A 400 1.82 -16.32 -29.22
C ALA A 400 3.24 -15.88 -29.62
N LYS A 401 3.88 -16.57 -30.54
CA LYS A 401 5.20 -16.21 -31.07
C LYS A 401 5.17 -14.84 -31.75
N LYS A 402 4.24 -14.63 -32.68
CA LYS A 402 4.11 -13.33 -33.37
C LYS A 402 3.79 -12.20 -32.42
N ALA A 403 2.92 -12.45 -31.42
CA ALA A 403 2.57 -11.48 -30.40
C ALA A 403 3.78 -11.11 -29.53
N TRP A 404 4.62 -12.08 -29.22
CA TRP A 404 5.87 -11.86 -28.46
C TRP A 404 6.86 -11.00 -29.25
N ASP A 405 7.01 -11.27 -30.54
CA ASP A 405 7.88 -10.50 -31.43
C ASP A 405 7.38 -9.05 -31.55
N GLU A 406 6.05 -8.82 -31.65
CA GLU A 406 5.46 -7.48 -31.69
C GLU A 406 5.65 -6.72 -30.36
N LEU A 407 5.47 -7.40 -29.23
CA LEU A 407 5.73 -6.78 -27.92
C LEU A 407 7.21 -6.35 -27.80
N ALA A 408 8.14 -7.17 -28.29
CA ALA A 408 9.56 -6.85 -28.31
C ALA A 408 9.84 -5.64 -29.22
N GLN A 409 9.20 -5.59 -30.41
CA GLN A 409 9.31 -4.47 -31.33
C GLN A 409 8.76 -3.17 -30.71
N ALA A 410 7.58 -3.21 -30.09
CA ALA A 410 6.99 -2.03 -29.44
C ALA A 410 7.92 -1.42 -28.37
N ARG A 411 8.61 -2.25 -27.61
CA ARG A 411 9.60 -1.79 -26.60
C ARG A 411 10.83 -1.17 -27.26
N THR A 412 11.37 -1.82 -28.27
CA THR A 412 12.50 -1.27 -29.04
C THR A 412 12.15 0.07 -29.68
N ASP A 413 10.91 0.25 -30.14
CA ASP A 413 10.44 1.52 -30.70
C ASP A 413 10.42 2.63 -29.63
N VAL A 414 10.00 2.31 -28.38
CA VAL A 414 10.01 3.25 -27.26
C VAL A 414 11.45 3.65 -26.89
N GLU A 415 12.36 2.68 -26.82
CA GLU A 415 13.78 2.91 -26.52
C GLU A 415 14.43 3.82 -27.59
N LYS A 416 14.27 3.48 -28.87
CA LYS A 416 14.76 4.30 -29.98
C LYS A 416 14.19 5.72 -29.98
N LYS A 417 12.89 5.86 -29.70
CA LYS A 417 12.25 7.17 -29.61
C LYS A 417 12.80 7.99 -28.44
N GLY A 418 13.14 7.34 -27.34
CA GLY A 418 13.87 7.95 -26.22
C GLY A 418 15.23 8.49 -26.65
N GLU A 419 16.03 7.69 -27.36
CA GLU A 419 17.33 8.09 -27.89
C GLU A 419 17.25 9.25 -28.88
N GLU A 420 16.23 9.26 -29.76
CA GLU A 420 15.94 10.40 -30.67
C GLU A 420 15.69 11.69 -29.88
N VAL A 421 14.91 11.62 -28.80
CA VAL A 421 14.63 12.79 -27.95
C VAL A 421 15.88 13.23 -27.21
N LEU A 422 16.71 12.32 -26.72
CA LEU A 422 18.00 12.66 -26.09
C LEU A 422 18.92 13.36 -27.08
N GLN A 423 18.95 12.92 -28.35
CA GLN A 423 19.71 13.60 -29.41
C GLN A 423 19.13 15.00 -29.70
N TYR A 424 17.81 15.14 -29.80
CA TYR A 424 17.16 16.45 -29.92
C TYR A 424 17.54 17.41 -28.81
N LEU A 425 17.63 16.91 -27.54
CA LEU A 425 18.06 17.76 -26.42
C LEU A 425 19.52 18.23 -26.55
N LYS A 426 20.40 17.37 -27.06
CA LYS A 426 21.80 17.74 -27.33
C LYS A 426 21.91 18.79 -28.44
N ASP A 427 21.19 18.58 -29.54
CA ASP A 427 21.26 19.45 -30.73
C ASP A 427 20.65 20.83 -30.48
N THR A 428 19.63 20.89 -29.62
CA THR A 428 18.91 22.16 -29.33
C THR A 428 19.37 22.86 -28.06
N GLY A 429 20.19 22.23 -27.22
CA GLY A 429 20.56 22.71 -25.90
C GLY A 429 19.38 22.84 -24.92
N LYS A 430 18.25 22.19 -25.21
CA LYS A 430 17.06 22.24 -24.36
C LYS A 430 17.16 21.22 -23.21
N HIS A 431 16.33 21.45 -22.17
CA HIS A 431 16.17 20.55 -21.05
C HIS A 431 15.02 19.55 -21.27
N GLY A 432 15.19 18.34 -20.76
CA GLY A 432 14.17 17.30 -20.72
C GLY A 432 13.76 16.92 -19.31
N ILE A 433 12.57 16.36 -19.18
CA ILE A 433 12.07 15.75 -17.96
C ILE A 433 11.69 14.30 -18.24
N VAL A 434 12.29 13.36 -17.53
CA VAL A 434 11.79 11.99 -17.46
C VAL A 434 10.61 12.01 -16.49
N LEU A 435 9.39 11.98 -17.05
CA LEU A 435 8.16 11.86 -16.28
C LEU A 435 7.94 10.38 -16.00
N ALA A 436 8.47 9.94 -14.87
CA ALA A 436 8.56 8.53 -14.49
C ALA A 436 7.31 8.08 -13.72
N GLY A 437 6.97 6.80 -13.82
CA GLY A 437 5.81 6.28 -13.11
C GLY A 437 5.58 4.79 -13.37
N ARG A 438 4.31 4.45 -13.54
CA ARG A 438 3.86 3.12 -13.96
C ARG A 438 3.42 3.18 -15.41
N PRO A 439 3.37 2.09 -16.15
CA PRO A 439 2.95 2.10 -17.56
C PRO A 439 1.61 2.83 -17.78
N TYR A 440 0.64 2.63 -16.90
CA TYR A 440 -0.68 3.25 -16.96
C TYR A 440 -0.70 4.76 -16.65
N HIS A 441 0.40 5.35 -16.18
CA HIS A 441 0.48 6.81 -15.96
C HIS A 441 0.53 7.61 -17.27
N ILE A 442 0.72 6.96 -18.42
CA ILE A 442 0.57 7.64 -19.72
C ILE A 442 -0.89 7.91 -20.09
N ASP A 443 -1.85 7.29 -19.39
CA ASP A 443 -3.28 7.55 -19.60
C ASP A 443 -3.59 9.02 -19.31
N PRO A 444 -4.23 9.75 -20.25
CA PRO A 444 -4.52 11.17 -20.09
C PRO A 444 -5.44 11.51 -18.92
N GLU A 445 -6.36 10.60 -18.54
CA GLU A 445 -7.21 10.78 -17.36
C GLU A 445 -6.40 10.62 -16.08
N ILE A 446 -5.50 9.64 -16.02
CA ILE A 446 -4.67 9.37 -14.85
C ILE A 446 -3.62 10.47 -14.63
N ASN A 447 -2.94 10.92 -15.71
CA ASN A 447 -1.92 11.97 -15.61
C ASN A 447 -2.47 13.39 -15.64
N HIS A 448 -3.77 13.56 -15.88
CA HIS A 448 -4.47 14.86 -15.91
C HIS A 448 -3.86 15.92 -16.86
N GLY A 449 -3.06 15.51 -17.87
CA GLY A 449 -2.37 16.39 -18.80
C GLY A 449 -1.10 17.03 -18.23
N ILE A 450 -0.46 16.41 -17.23
CA ILE A 450 0.82 16.87 -16.67
C ILE A 450 1.92 16.88 -17.72
N ALA A 451 1.98 15.89 -18.62
CA ALA A 451 2.96 15.82 -19.70
C ALA A 451 2.85 17.04 -20.63
N ASP A 452 1.63 17.40 -21.04
CA ASP A 452 1.38 18.58 -21.87
C ASP A 452 1.72 19.90 -21.14
N MET A 453 1.47 19.94 -19.84
CA MET A 453 1.84 21.09 -19.02
C MET A 453 3.37 21.27 -18.99
N ILE A 454 4.14 20.20 -18.87
CA ILE A 454 5.62 20.25 -18.87
C ILE A 454 6.13 20.74 -20.23
N THR A 455 5.62 20.19 -21.34
CA THR A 455 6.01 20.65 -22.68
C THR A 455 5.66 22.12 -22.92
N SER A 456 4.57 22.61 -22.34
CA SER A 456 4.19 24.01 -22.43
C SER A 456 5.20 24.98 -21.79
N TYR A 457 6.03 24.48 -20.85
CA TYR A 457 7.13 25.26 -20.26
C TYR A 457 8.43 25.17 -21.05
N GLY A 458 8.46 24.42 -22.15
CA GLY A 458 9.63 24.31 -23.02
C GLY A 458 10.50 23.09 -22.75
N PHE A 459 10.06 22.14 -21.91
CA PHE A 459 10.80 20.92 -21.59
C PHE A 459 10.26 19.75 -22.43
N ALA A 460 11.17 18.95 -23.00
CA ALA A 460 10.78 17.69 -23.60
C ALA A 460 10.40 16.66 -22.52
N VAL A 461 9.42 15.81 -22.81
CA VAL A 461 8.95 14.78 -21.87
C VAL A 461 9.33 13.41 -22.40
N LEU A 462 10.10 12.67 -21.59
CA LEU A 462 10.46 11.27 -21.80
C LEU A 462 9.71 10.38 -20.79
N THR A 463 9.60 9.08 -21.10
CA THR A 463 9.10 8.06 -20.16
C THR A 463 10.25 7.33 -19.50
N GLU A 464 10.03 6.66 -18.36
CA GLU A 464 11.08 5.90 -17.66
C GLU A 464 11.64 4.76 -18.52
N ASP A 465 10.80 4.08 -19.30
CA ASP A 465 11.20 2.96 -20.16
C ASP A 465 11.94 3.40 -21.43
N SER A 466 11.76 4.67 -21.85
CA SER A 466 12.49 5.21 -22.99
C SER A 466 13.99 5.48 -22.71
N VAL A 467 14.40 5.45 -21.42
CA VAL A 467 15.78 5.72 -21.00
C VAL A 467 16.37 4.68 -20.04
N SER A 468 15.55 3.77 -19.51
CA SER A 468 16.00 2.81 -18.49
C SER A 468 17.07 1.85 -18.98
N HIS A 469 17.06 1.48 -20.26
CA HIS A 469 18.07 0.62 -20.89
C HIS A 469 19.48 1.24 -20.88
N LEU A 470 19.58 2.57 -20.78
CA LEU A 470 20.84 3.32 -20.69
C LEU A 470 21.40 3.40 -19.27
N GLY A 471 20.58 3.04 -18.27
CA GLY A 471 20.93 3.13 -16.86
C GLY A 471 21.42 1.82 -16.25
N LYS A 472 22.62 1.81 -15.71
CA LYS A 472 23.19 0.67 -14.98
C LYS A 472 23.00 0.86 -13.48
N VAL A 473 22.03 0.15 -12.89
CA VAL A 473 21.72 0.24 -11.45
C VAL A 473 22.90 -0.24 -10.61
N GLU A 474 23.40 0.64 -9.74
CA GLU A 474 24.44 0.32 -8.78
C GLU A 474 23.88 -0.50 -7.62
N ARG A 475 24.54 -1.60 -7.31
CA ARG A 475 24.09 -2.57 -6.30
C ARG A 475 25.15 -2.78 -5.21
N PRO A 476 24.73 -3.22 -4.00
CA PRO A 476 23.36 -3.50 -3.55
C PRO A 476 22.53 -2.22 -3.29
N LEU A 477 21.22 -2.32 -3.41
CA LEU A 477 20.28 -1.27 -3.02
C LEU A 477 19.92 -1.43 -1.53
N VAL A 478 19.40 -0.36 -0.91
CA VAL A 478 18.83 -0.43 0.44
C VAL A 478 17.56 -1.30 0.43
N VAL A 479 16.75 -1.15 -0.60
CA VAL A 479 15.50 -1.88 -0.81
C VAL A 479 15.73 -3.23 -1.48
N THR A 480 14.82 -4.16 -1.25
CA THR A 480 14.75 -5.41 -2.01
C THR A 480 14.13 -5.12 -3.37
N ASP A 481 14.94 -5.25 -4.42
CA ASP A 481 14.53 -4.97 -5.80
C ASP A 481 13.81 -6.16 -6.39
N GLN A 482 12.49 -6.16 -6.34
CA GLN A 482 11.66 -7.31 -6.69
C GLN A 482 10.47 -7.01 -7.60
N TRP A 483 10.17 -5.75 -7.90
CA TRP A 483 9.09 -5.38 -8.81
C TRP A 483 9.66 -4.83 -10.11
N MET A 484 9.17 -5.31 -11.23
CA MET A 484 9.72 -4.99 -12.55
C MET A 484 9.69 -3.48 -12.83
N TYR A 485 8.55 -2.83 -12.62
CA TYR A 485 8.45 -1.39 -12.89
C TYR A 485 9.26 -0.52 -11.93
N HIS A 486 9.52 -1.00 -10.69
CA HIS A 486 10.43 -0.31 -9.78
C HIS A 486 11.88 -0.43 -10.24
N SER A 487 12.30 -1.62 -10.64
CA SER A 487 13.65 -1.85 -11.20
C SER A 487 13.91 -0.93 -12.40
N ARG A 488 12.92 -0.76 -13.27
CA ARG A 488 12.94 0.16 -14.41
C ARG A 488 13.12 1.61 -13.96
N LEU A 489 12.40 2.05 -12.93
CA LEU A 489 12.53 3.39 -12.34
C LEU A 489 13.92 3.63 -11.76
N TYR A 490 14.51 2.64 -11.07
CA TYR A 490 15.88 2.75 -10.54
C TYR A 490 16.90 2.87 -11.67
N ALA A 491 16.71 2.14 -12.77
CA ALA A 491 17.58 2.24 -13.94
C ALA A 491 17.46 3.63 -14.60
N ALA A 492 16.24 4.12 -14.82
CA ALA A 492 16.01 5.45 -15.37
C ALA A 492 16.62 6.56 -14.47
N ALA A 493 16.41 6.48 -13.14
CA ALA A 493 16.99 7.44 -12.19
C ALA A 493 18.54 7.40 -12.21
N THR A 494 19.12 6.20 -12.33
CA THR A 494 20.58 6.04 -12.44
C THR A 494 21.14 6.67 -13.71
N PHE A 495 20.43 6.57 -14.82
CA PHE A 495 20.78 7.27 -16.04
C PHE A 495 20.66 8.81 -15.87
N VAL A 496 19.50 9.28 -15.38
CA VAL A 496 19.25 10.72 -15.20
C VAL A 496 20.28 11.39 -14.29
N LYS A 497 20.75 10.70 -13.24
CA LYS A 497 21.76 11.28 -12.34
C LYS A 497 23.05 11.67 -13.07
N THR A 498 23.37 11.02 -14.20
CA THR A 498 24.57 11.29 -15.00
C THR A 498 24.40 12.41 -16.05
N GLN A 499 23.17 12.83 -16.31
CA GLN A 499 22.85 13.82 -17.35
C GLN A 499 22.62 15.21 -16.72
N ASP A 500 23.23 16.27 -17.30
CA ASP A 500 23.04 17.63 -16.77
C ASP A 500 21.74 18.28 -17.25
N ASN A 501 21.34 18.02 -18.46
CA ASN A 501 20.16 18.61 -19.11
C ASN A 501 18.89 17.73 -18.98
N LEU A 502 18.87 16.75 -18.05
CA LEU A 502 17.76 15.85 -17.85
C LEU A 502 17.45 15.71 -16.35
N ASP A 503 16.22 15.92 -15.97
CA ASP A 503 15.72 15.75 -14.61
C ASP A 503 14.57 14.75 -14.53
N LEU A 504 14.31 14.20 -13.34
CA LEU A 504 13.27 13.19 -13.14
C LEU A 504 12.15 13.75 -12.24
N VAL A 505 10.94 13.63 -12.73
CA VAL A 505 9.69 13.89 -11.99
C VAL A 505 8.92 12.58 -11.91
N GLN A 506 8.59 12.13 -10.71
CA GLN A 506 7.86 10.88 -10.54
C GLN A 506 6.38 11.13 -10.28
N LEU A 507 5.52 10.48 -11.09
CA LEU A 507 4.10 10.35 -10.81
C LEU A 507 3.86 9.23 -9.81
N ASN A 508 3.06 9.51 -8.79
CA ASN A 508 2.75 8.60 -7.72
C ASN A 508 1.23 8.62 -7.47
N SER A 509 0.55 7.49 -7.63
CA SER A 509 -0.88 7.42 -7.35
C SER A 509 -1.14 7.46 -5.84
N PHE A 510 -2.14 8.25 -5.43
CA PHE A 510 -2.61 8.22 -4.04
C PHE A 510 -3.05 6.81 -3.65
N GLY A 511 -2.72 6.38 -2.44
CA GLY A 511 -2.98 5.00 -1.98
C GLY A 511 -2.00 3.95 -2.49
N CYS A 512 -1.03 4.29 -3.36
CA CYS A 512 0.00 3.35 -3.81
C CYS A 512 1.09 3.15 -2.75
N GLY A 513 0.88 2.18 -1.86
CA GLY A 513 1.85 1.87 -0.81
C GLY A 513 3.19 1.31 -1.31
N LEU A 514 3.26 0.76 -2.50
CA LEU A 514 4.52 0.32 -3.10
C LEU A 514 5.41 1.50 -3.50
N ASP A 515 4.81 2.63 -3.87
CA ASP A 515 5.59 3.84 -4.18
C ASP A 515 6.31 4.42 -2.95
N ALA A 516 5.90 4.06 -1.73
CA ALA A 516 6.67 4.39 -0.53
C ALA A 516 8.08 3.79 -0.55
N VAL A 517 8.23 2.57 -1.12
CA VAL A 517 9.53 1.92 -1.33
C VAL A 517 10.31 2.60 -2.45
N THR A 518 9.63 2.85 -3.59
CA THR A 518 10.26 3.36 -4.81
C THR A 518 10.74 4.79 -4.66
N THR A 519 9.89 5.67 -4.12
CA THR A 519 10.22 7.10 -3.97
C THR A 519 11.44 7.32 -3.10
N ASP A 520 11.57 6.55 -2.04
CA ASP A 520 12.73 6.67 -1.16
C ASP A 520 14.02 6.21 -1.84
N GLN A 521 13.98 5.11 -2.62
CA GLN A 521 15.17 4.63 -3.33
C GLN A 521 15.54 5.53 -4.51
N VAL A 522 14.57 6.03 -5.28
CA VAL A 522 14.82 7.00 -6.36
C VAL A 522 15.36 8.31 -5.80
N SER A 523 14.83 8.76 -4.65
CA SER A 523 15.34 9.92 -3.94
C SER A 523 16.84 9.76 -3.60
N ASP A 524 17.24 8.62 -3.05
CA ASP A 524 18.65 8.35 -2.72
C ASP A 524 19.54 8.39 -3.97
N ILE A 525 19.11 7.76 -5.07
CA ILE A 525 19.88 7.74 -6.32
C ILE A 525 20.12 9.15 -6.84
N LEU A 526 19.10 10.01 -6.81
CA LEU A 526 19.15 11.35 -7.40
C LEU A 526 19.78 12.39 -6.46
N THR A 527 19.32 12.46 -5.20
CA THR A 527 19.69 13.54 -4.29
C THR A 527 21.12 13.42 -3.78
N ARG A 528 21.64 12.20 -3.58
CA ARG A 528 23.07 11.99 -3.25
C ARG A 528 24.01 12.55 -4.33
N SER A 529 23.55 12.58 -5.58
CA SER A 529 24.28 13.17 -6.72
C SER A 529 23.89 14.62 -7.02
N GLY A 530 23.20 15.29 -6.10
CA GLY A 530 22.83 16.70 -6.21
C GLY A 530 21.69 17.00 -7.19
N LYS A 531 20.93 16.01 -7.69
CA LYS A 531 19.73 16.24 -8.50
C LYS A 531 18.54 16.65 -7.62
N ILE A 532 17.65 17.47 -8.17
CA ILE A 532 16.39 17.79 -7.51
C ILE A 532 15.38 16.71 -7.85
N TYR A 533 14.89 16.02 -6.83
CA TYR A 533 13.86 15.00 -7.00
C TYR A 533 12.48 15.59 -6.72
N THR A 534 11.55 15.42 -7.67
CA THR A 534 10.19 15.94 -7.57
C THR A 534 9.19 14.80 -7.71
N VAL A 535 8.29 14.66 -6.73
CA VAL A 535 7.18 13.69 -6.76
C VAL A 535 5.87 14.44 -6.95
N LEU A 536 5.04 13.99 -7.86
CA LEU A 536 3.68 14.49 -8.08
C LEU A 536 2.69 13.39 -7.72
N LYS A 537 1.88 13.59 -6.69
CA LYS A 537 0.77 12.69 -6.39
C LYS A 537 -0.41 12.99 -7.30
N ILE A 538 -0.94 11.94 -7.87
CA ILE A 538 -2.11 11.94 -8.75
C ILE A 538 -3.23 11.14 -8.09
N ASP A 539 -4.45 11.62 -8.29
CA ASP A 539 -5.65 11.13 -7.64
C ASP A 539 -6.82 11.21 -8.62
N GLU A 540 -8.00 10.72 -8.25
CA GLU A 540 -9.24 10.87 -8.99
C GLU A 540 -9.66 12.35 -9.15
N VAL A 541 -9.22 13.20 -8.22
CA VAL A 541 -9.46 14.66 -8.29
C VAL A 541 -8.37 15.34 -9.09
N ASN A 542 -8.74 15.92 -10.22
CA ASN A 542 -7.82 16.69 -11.05
C ASN A 542 -7.37 17.99 -10.34
N ASN A 543 -6.16 18.01 -9.83
CA ASN A 543 -5.56 19.18 -9.18
C ASN A 543 -4.29 19.64 -9.90
N LEU A 544 -4.43 20.04 -11.15
CA LEU A 544 -3.31 20.58 -11.95
C LEU A 544 -2.65 21.81 -11.32
N GLY A 545 -3.35 22.54 -10.45
CA GLY A 545 -2.79 23.70 -9.75
C GLY A 545 -1.60 23.32 -8.88
N ALA A 546 -1.72 22.24 -8.09
CA ALA A 546 -0.63 21.76 -7.24
C ALA A 546 0.56 21.25 -8.09
N ALA A 547 0.28 20.43 -9.12
CA ALA A 547 1.29 19.94 -10.04
C ALA A 547 2.04 21.09 -10.73
N ARG A 548 1.32 22.10 -11.18
CA ARG A 548 1.88 23.31 -11.79
C ARG A 548 2.84 24.05 -10.88
N ILE A 549 2.47 24.25 -9.62
CA ILE A 549 3.32 24.93 -8.64
C ILE A 549 4.61 24.14 -8.43
N ARG A 550 4.54 22.79 -8.35
CA ARG A 550 5.71 21.95 -8.18
C ARG A 550 6.64 22.00 -9.39
N ILE A 551 6.10 21.87 -10.59
CA ILE A 551 6.90 21.96 -11.83
C ILE A 551 7.52 23.35 -11.98
N ARG A 552 6.79 24.42 -11.72
CA ARG A 552 7.36 25.78 -11.74
C ARG A 552 8.45 25.98 -10.68
N SER A 553 8.29 25.41 -9.50
CA SER A 553 9.31 25.46 -8.45
C SER A 553 10.58 24.70 -8.87
N LEU A 554 10.43 23.52 -9.49
CA LEU A 554 11.55 22.77 -10.07
C LEU A 554 12.26 23.60 -11.14
N ILE A 555 11.52 24.14 -12.12
CA ILE A 555 12.09 24.95 -13.20
C ILE A 555 12.84 26.17 -12.65
N SER A 556 12.26 26.87 -11.65
CA SER A 556 12.91 28.00 -11.01
C SER A 556 14.21 27.61 -10.29
N ALA A 557 14.19 26.48 -9.59
CA ALA A 557 15.38 25.96 -8.91
C ALA A 557 16.49 25.55 -9.90
N LEU A 558 16.13 24.92 -11.02
CA LEU A 558 17.08 24.58 -12.08
C LEU A 558 17.71 25.83 -12.69
N ARG A 559 16.90 26.87 -12.98
CA ARG A 559 17.39 28.14 -13.52
C ARG A 559 18.38 28.81 -12.57
N VAL A 560 18.07 28.89 -11.27
CA VAL A 560 18.97 29.45 -10.26
C VAL A 560 20.29 28.68 -10.18
N ARG A 561 20.24 27.34 -10.31
CA ARG A 561 21.45 26.52 -10.35
C ARG A 561 22.31 26.80 -11.61
N GLU A 562 21.67 26.96 -12.74
CA GLU A 562 22.34 27.30 -14.00
C GLU A 562 23.00 28.68 -13.92
N GLU A 563 22.27 29.72 -13.48
CA GLU A 563 22.79 31.07 -13.27
C GLU A 563 23.99 31.10 -12.31
N ARG A 564 23.97 30.25 -11.27
CA ARG A 564 25.09 30.16 -10.32
C ARG A 564 26.16 29.15 -10.69
N ARG A 565 26.09 28.52 -11.86
CA ARG A 565 27.03 27.51 -12.35
C ARG A 565 27.23 26.38 -11.33
N TYR A 566 26.13 25.90 -10.72
CA TYR A 566 26.18 24.85 -9.70
C TYR A 566 26.77 23.56 -10.28
N THR A 567 27.85 23.06 -9.70
CA THR A 567 28.50 21.81 -10.08
C THR A 567 28.04 20.69 -9.17
N ARG A 568 27.77 19.53 -9.73
CA ARG A 568 27.31 18.33 -9.01
C ARG A 568 28.43 17.29 -8.92
N ASN A 569 28.49 16.58 -7.79
CA ASN A 569 29.34 15.41 -7.67
C ASN A 569 28.47 14.16 -7.84
N ILE A 570 28.80 13.32 -8.82
CA ILE A 570 28.13 12.04 -9.04
C ILE A 570 28.66 11.06 -8.01
N VAL A 571 27.78 10.67 -7.07
CA VAL A 571 28.12 9.77 -5.97
C VAL A 571 27.46 8.42 -6.19
N SER A 572 28.15 7.34 -5.80
CA SER A 572 27.57 5.99 -5.84
C SER A 572 26.35 5.90 -4.92
N SER A 573 25.30 5.26 -5.41
CA SER A 573 24.07 4.98 -4.68
C SER A 573 24.04 3.57 -4.07
N SER A 574 25.13 2.80 -4.19
CA SER A 574 25.25 1.48 -3.58
C SER A 574 25.23 1.55 -2.05
N TYR A 575 24.61 0.55 -1.42
CA TYR A 575 24.47 0.47 0.03
C TYR A 575 25.29 -0.68 0.62
N ASN A 576 26.28 -0.35 1.42
CA ASN A 576 27.09 -1.33 2.12
C ASN A 576 26.47 -1.70 3.47
N ARG A 577 25.81 -2.86 3.54
CA ARG A 577 25.22 -3.35 4.78
C ARG A 577 26.26 -3.91 5.74
N VAL A 578 26.02 -3.76 7.03
CA VAL A 578 26.79 -4.44 8.06
C VAL A 578 26.38 -5.90 8.14
N ILE A 579 27.34 -6.80 8.06
CA ILE A 579 27.13 -8.26 8.07
C ILE A 579 27.31 -8.77 9.50
N PHE A 580 26.32 -9.55 9.99
CA PHE A 580 26.44 -10.22 11.28
C PHE A 580 27.40 -11.40 11.20
N THR A 581 28.57 -11.28 11.87
CA THR A 581 29.67 -12.26 11.82
C THR A 581 29.53 -13.34 12.90
N LYS A 582 30.40 -14.37 12.82
CA LYS A 582 30.43 -15.45 13.83
C LYS A 582 30.93 -14.95 15.20
N GLU A 583 31.79 -13.95 15.20
CA GLU A 583 32.32 -13.32 16.39
C GLU A 583 31.23 -12.55 17.14
N MET A 584 30.42 -11.79 16.41
CA MET A 584 29.27 -11.04 16.96
C MET A 584 28.26 -11.93 17.67
N LYS A 585 28.11 -13.19 17.24
CA LYS A 585 27.19 -14.13 17.90
C LYS A 585 27.44 -14.28 19.42
N LYS A 586 28.70 -14.12 19.87
CA LYS A 586 29.07 -14.37 21.26
C LYS A 586 28.64 -13.24 22.20
N ASN A 587 28.68 -12.01 21.71
CA ASN A 587 28.56 -10.80 22.56
C ASN A 587 27.39 -9.91 22.19
N TYR A 588 26.70 -10.16 21.06
CA TYR A 588 25.62 -9.29 20.58
C TYR A 588 24.25 -9.73 21.12
N THR A 589 23.45 -8.76 21.46
CA THR A 589 22.02 -8.92 21.75
C THR A 589 21.22 -8.79 20.45
N LEU A 590 20.37 -9.77 20.16
CA LEU A 590 19.50 -9.77 18.99
C LEU A 590 18.13 -9.23 19.38
N LEU A 591 17.75 -8.05 18.92
CA LEU A 591 16.44 -7.48 19.14
C LEU A 591 15.46 -7.98 18.07
N CYS A 592 14.34 -8.53 18.50
CA CYS A 592 13.29 -9.04 17.64
C CYS A 592 11.98 -8.31 17.97
N PRO A 593 11.31 -7.67 16.99
CA PRO A 593 10.03 -7.02 17.25
C PRO A 593 8.95 -8.04 17.59
N GLN A 594 8.00 -7.65 18.41
CA GLN A 594 6.86 -8.44 18.81
C GLN A 594 5.78 -8.44 17.71
N MET A 595 5.23 -9.62 17.43
CA MET A 595 4.09 -9.76 16.52
C MET A 595 2.90 -10.46 17.20
N SER A 596 3.17 -11.48 18.01
CA SER A 596 2.16 -12.28 18.69
C SER A 596 2.68 -12.68 20.07
N PRO A 597 2.21 -12.05 21.16
CA PRO A 597 2.72 -12.29 22.50
C PRO A 597 2.75 -13.79 22.87
N ILE A 598 1.63 -14.49 22.66
CA ILE A 598 1.49 -15.92 22.99
C ILE A 598 2.56 -16.79 22.29
N HIS A 599 2.91 -16.49 21.05
CA HIS A 599 3.88 -17.26 20.28
C HIS A 599 5.32 -16.84 20.56
N PHE A 600 5.59 -15.53 20.61
CA PHE A 600 6.94 -15.00 20.68
C PHE A 600 7.58 -15.22 22.05
N GLU A 601 6.79 -15.24 23.14
CA GLU A 601 7.25 -15.66 24.47
C GLU A 601 7.78 -17.12 24.50
N LEU A 602 7.34 -17.95 23.58
CA LEU A 602 7.80 -19.34 23.42
C LEU A 602 8.96 -19.46 22.41
N ILE A 603 8.98 -18.64 21.38
CA ILE A 603 10.05 -18.63 20.36
C ILE A 603 11.36 -18.11 20.94
N GLU A 604 11.32 -17.09 21.80
CA GLU A 604 12.51 -16.52 22.44
C GLU A 604 13.35 -17.59 23.17
N PRO A 605 12.83 -18.35 24.16
CA PRO A 605 13.61 -19.38 24.87
C PRO A 605 14.05 -20.51 23.94
N ALA A 606 13.28 -20.85 22.91
CA ALA A 606 13.66 -21.85 21.93
C ALA A 606 14.93 -21.44 21.18
N ILE A 607 15.04 -20.21 20.70
CA ILE A 607 16.21 -19.71 19.98
C ILE A 607 17.39 -19.47 20.93
N ARG A 608 17.14 -18.94 22.12
CA ARG A 608 18.17 -18.72 23.16
C ARG A 608 18.89 -20.01 23.54
N SER A 609 18.20 -21.17 23.52
CA SER A 609 18.78 -22.47 23.78
C SER A 609 19.92 -22.88 22.82
N PHE A 610 20.04 -22.21 21.66
CA PHE A 610 21.11 -22.40 20.66
C PHE A 610 22.24 -21.38 20.75
N GLY A 611 22.32 -20.61 21.85
CA GLY A 611 23.41 -19.70 22.15
C GLY A 611 23.28 -18.34 21.43
N TYR A 612 22.07 -17.91 21.11
CA TYR A 612 21.78 -16.54 20.69
C TYR A 612 21.17 -15.78 21.87
N ASN A 613 21.65 -14.58 22.12
CA ASN A 613 21.02 -13.70 23.11
C ASN A 613 19.86 -12.92 22.43
N LEU A 614 18.77 -13.63 22.15
CA LEU A 614 17.56 -13.05 21.56
C LEU A 614 16.75 -12.35 22.65
N VAL A 615 16.26 -11.17 22.36
CA VAL A 615 15.30 -10.40 23.17
C VAL A 615 14.11 -10.03 22.28
N VAL A 616 12.93 -10.54 22.62
CA VAL A 616 11.68 -10.11 22.01
C VAL A 616 11.23 -8.81 22.69
N LEU A 617 11.04 -7.78 21.90
CA LEU A 617 10.70 -6.45 22.38
C LEU A 617 9.29 -6.44 23.02
N GLN A 618 9.15 -5.77 24.14
CA GLN A 618 7.89 -5.66 24.90
C GLN A 618 7.25 -4.26 24.83
N ASN A 619 7.91 -3.30 24.14
CA ASN A 619 7.42 -1.94 23.92
C ASN A 619 6.39 -1.91 22.80
N ASP A 620 5.29 -2.64 22.99
CA ASP A 620 4.19 -2.78 22.05
C ASP A 620 3.08 -1.80 22.45
N ASP A 621 3.35 -0.49 22.27
CA ASP A 621 2.49 0.59 22.68
C ASP A 621 2.46 1.76 21.68
N LYS A 622 1.72 2.80 21.99
CA LYS A 622 1.59 4.00 21.17
C LYS A 622 2.92 4.75 20.97
N THR A 623 3.85 4.68 21.92
CA THR A 623 5.17 5.34 21.85
C THR A 623 5.99 4.73 20.72
N ALA A 624 5.96 3.40 20.59
CA ALA A 624 6.58 2.69 19.48
C ALA A 624 5.99 3.11 18.12
N VAL A 625 4.65 3.22 18.03
CA VAL A 625 3.98 3.69 16.81
C VAL A 625 4.41 5.12 16.44
N ASP A 626 4.43 6.04 17.42
CA ASP A 626 4.86 7.43 17.21
C ASP A 626 6.34 7.52 16.78
N THR A 627 7.19 6.65 17.32
CA THR A 627 8.59 6.54 16.90
C THR A 627 8.67 6.04 15.46
N GLY A 628 7.88 5.03 15.09
CA GLY A 628 7.80 4.53 13.71
C GLY A 628 7.40 5.61 12.71
N LEU A 629 6.46 6.48 13.07
CA LEU A 629 6.04 7.62 12.24
C LEU A 629 7.16 8.62 11.93
N LYS A 630 8.21 8.71 12.77
CA LYS A 630 9.38 9.58 12.54
C LYS A 630 10.35 8.99 11.52
N TYR A 631 10.57 7.68 11.57
CA TYR A 631 11.65 7.03 10.83
C TYR A 631 11.22 6.34 9.53
N VAL A 632 9.93 5.96 9.41
CA VAL A 632 9.39 5.26 8.25
C VAL A 632 8.60 6.20 7.35
N ASN A 633 8.62 5.94 6.06
CA ASN A 633 7.73 6.61 5.10
C ASN A 633 6.27 6.31 5.44
N ASN A 634 5.49 7.35 5.71
CA ASN A 634 4.10 7.22 6.17
C ASN A 634 3.13 6.65 5.12
N ASP A 635 3.53 6.56 3.86
CA ASP A 635 2.79 5.84 2.82
C ASP A 635 3.05 4.32 2.87
N ALA A 636 3.99 3.86 3.71
CA ALA A 636 4.17 2.45 4.02
C ALA A 636 2.99 1.90 4.86
N CYS A 637 2.88 0.58 4.99
CA CYS A 637 1.77 -0.02 5.74
C CYS A 637 1.94 0.14 7.26
N TYR A 638 0.82 0.09 7.98
CA TYR A 638 0.79 0.20 9.44
C TYR A 638 1.71 -0.83 10.14
N PRO A 639 1.76 -2.12 9.75
CA PRO A 639 2.70 -3.07 10.31
C PRO A 639 4.15 -2.62 10.28
N SER A 640 4.59 -1.94 9.20
CA SER A 640 5.96 -1.44 9.12
C SER A 640 6.25 -0.34 10.13
N LEU A 641 5.26 0.51 10.42
CA LEU A 641 5.37 1.56 11.44
C LEU A 641 5.54 0.97 12.84
N ILE A 642 4.75 -0.06 13.17
CA ILE A 642 4.81 -0.74 14.47
C ILE A 642 6.16 -1.44 14.64
N VAL A 643 6.52 -2.31 13.71
CA VAL A 643 7.74 -3.11 13.78
C VAL A 643 9.00 -2.25 13.90
N ILE A 644 9.11 -1.25 13.03
CA ILE A 644 10.30 -0.38 13.02
C ILE A 644 10.26 0.58 14.22
N GLY A 645 9.06 0.99 14.62
CA GLY A 645 8.86 1.81 15.80
C GLY A 645 9.31 1.11 17.07
N GLN A 646 8.95 -0.16 17.28
CA GLN A 646 9.42 -0.98 18.40
C GLN A 646 10.96 -1.06 18.45
N ILE A 647 11.58 -1.34 17.29
CA ILE A 647 13.04 -1.44 17.16
C ILE A 647 13.71 -0.10 17.48
N MET A 648 13.25 0.98 16.85
CA MET A 648 13.84 2.30 17.01
C MET A 648 13.63 2.86 18.43
N ASP A 649 12.45 2.67 19.01
CA ASP A 649 12.15 3.08 20.38
C ASP A 649 13.05 2.32 21.38
N ALA A 650 13.22 1.02 21.22
CA ALA A 650 14.12 0.22 22.04
C ALA A 650 15.57 0.69 21.93
N LEU A 651 16.08 0.94 20.73
CA LEU A 651 17.46 1.41 20.51
C LEU A 651 17.68 2.84 21.07
N LEU A 652 16.68 3.70 20.96
CA LEU A 652 16.74 5.08 21.49
C LEU A 652 16.55 5.15 23.01
N SER A 653 16.04 4.10 23.65
CA SER A 653 15.76 4.07 25.09
C SER A 653 17.01 4.11 25.98
N GLY A 654 18.20 3.89 25.44
CA GLY A 654 19.46 3.77 26.19
C GLY A 654 19.63 2.46 26.98
N LYS A 655 18.65 1.51 26.85
CA LYS A 655 18.71 0.21 27.55
C LYS A 655 19.69 -0.79 26.93
N TYR A 656 20.08 -0.60 25.68
CA TYR A 656 20.88 -1.54 24.90
C TYR A 656 22.20 -0.89 24.49
N ASP A 657 23.26 -1.66 24.53
CA ASP A 657 24.58 -1.28 24.02
C ASP A 657 24.55 -1.33 22.49
N LEU A 658 24.56 -0.16 21.83
CA LEU A 658 24.43 -0.04 20.40
C LEU A 658 25.58 -0.70 19.61
N ASP A 659 26.76 -0.81 20.20
CA ASP A 659 27.94 -1.43 19.59
C ASP A 659 27.89 -2.96 19.64
N HIS A 660 27.04 -3.53 20.54
CA HIS A 660 26.85 -4.97 20.70
C HIS A 660 25.37 -5.38 20.51
N THR A 661 24.66 -4.65 19.67
CA THR A 661 23.26 -4.95 19.34
C THR A 661 23.10 -5.25 17.85
N ALA A 662 22.22 -6.19 17.52
CA ALA A 662 21.79 -6.48 16.17
C ALA A 662 20.26 -6.63 16.13
N VAL A 663 19.65 -6.41 14.98
CA VAL A 663 18.21 -6.59 14.77
C VAL A 663 17.94 -7.87 14.00
N LEU A 664 16.96 -8.62 14.44
CA LEU A 664 16.51 -9.86 13.78
C LEU A 664 15.08 -9.69 13.26
N MET A 665 14.87 -9.89 11.95
CA MET A 665 13.56 -9.75 11.32
C MET A 665 13.35 -10.80 10.22
N SER A 666 12.14 -11.31 10.08
CA SER A 666 11.77 -12.18 8.96
C SER A 666 11.57 -11.40 7.66
N GLN A 667 11.88 -12.05 6.53
CA GLN A 667 11.70 -11.51 5.18
C GLN A 667 11.12 -12.57 4.25
N THR A 668 9.90 -12.34 3.77
CA THR A 668 9.17 -13.34 2.97
C THR A 668 9.59 -13.41 1.50
N GLY A 669 10.10 -12.31 0.91
CA GLY A 669 10.51 -12.25 -0.50
C GLY A 669 9.36 -12.31 -1.51
N GLY A 670 8.12 -12.13 -1.08
CA GLY A 670 6.95 -12.09 -1.94
C GLY A 670 6.68 -10.71 -2.55
N GLY A 671 5.65 -10.58 -3.37
CA GLY A 671 5.25 -9.32 -4.03
C GLY A 671 4.67 -8.25 -3.10
N CYS A 672 4.54 -8.53 -1.80
CA CYS A 672 4.08 -7.57 -0.78
C CYS A 672 5.22 -6.63 -0.35
N ARG A 673 4.88 -5.39 0.01
CA ARG A 673 5.82 -4.40 0.56
C ARG A 673 6.47 -4.83 1.89
N ALA A 674 5.89 -5.79 2.61
CA ALA A 674 6.49 -6.39 3.81
C ALA A 674 7.89 -6.97 3.57
N SER A 675 8.19 -7.42 2.35
CA SER A 675 9.53 -7.87 1.94
C SER A 675 10.60 -6.77 2.07
N ASN A 676 10.20 -5.50 2.18
CA ASN A 676 11.09 -4.34 2.31
C ASN A 676 11.24 -3.80 3.74
N TYR A 677 10.67 -4.44 4.76
CA TYR A 677 10.85 -4.00 6.15
C TYR A 677 12.33 -3.96 6.54
N ILE A 678 13.12 -4.93 6.08
CA ILE A 678 14.59 -4.95 6.28
C ILE A 678 15.23 -3.66 5.73
N GLY A 679 14.86 -3.24 4.54
CA GLY A 679 15.34 -1.99 3.94
C GLY A 679 14.90 -0.75 4.73
N PHE A 680 13.66 -0.73 5.20
CA PHE A 680 13.15 0.37 6.03
C PHE A 680 13.87 0.45 7.39
N ILE A 681 14.16 -0.69 8.04
CA ILE A 681 14.93 -0.74 9.28
C ILE A 681 16.32 -0.15 9.05
N ARG A 682 17.03 -0.59 8.01
CA ARG A 682 18.38 -0.07 7.67
C ARG A 682 18.37 1.43 7.43
N ARG A 683 17.36 1.92 6.71
CA ARG A 683 17.21 3.36 6.49
C ARG A 683 16.90 4.13 7.77
N ALA A 684 16.08 3.57 8.66
CA ALA A 684 15.79 4.15 9.95
C ALA A 684 17.04 4.25 10.81
N LEU A 685 17.86 3.20 10.83
CA LEU A 685 19.16 3.17 11.52
C LEU A 685 20.14 4.20 10.94
N GLU A 686 20.25 4.30 9.60
CA GLU A 686 21.08 5.32 8.94
C GLU A 686 20.66 6.74 9.34
N LYS A 687 19.35 7.02 9.31
CA LYS A 687 18.80 8.32 9.73
C LYS A 687 19.05 8.66 11.20
N ALA A 688 19.09 7.64 12.05
CA ALA A 688 19.33 7.81 13.49
C ALA A 688 20.85 7.84 13.84
N GLY A 689 21.74 7.75 12.85
CA GLY A 689 23.18 7.67 13.11
C GLY A 689 23.66 6.33 13.68
N MET A 690 22.87 5.27 13.49
CA MET A 690 23.11 3.91 14.03
C MET A 690 23.39 2.89 12.92
N ALA A 691 23.99 3.32 11.81
CA ALA A 691 24.25 2.47 10.63
C ALA A 691 25.19 1.28 10.91
N GLN A 692 25.91 1.29 12.03
CA GLN A 692 26.78 0.20 12.48
C GLN A 692 26.02 -1.05 12.95
N ILE A 693 24.71 -0.95 13.25
CA ILE A 693 23.90 -2.05 13.78
C ILE A 693 23.56 -3.04 12.66
N PRO A 694 23.97 -4.33 12.77
CA PRO A 694 23.62 -5.34 11.79
C PRO A 694 22.12 -5.65 11.80
N VAL A 695 21.53 -5.80 10.62
CA VAL A 695 20.14 -6.26 10.45
C VAL A 695 20.15 -7.63 9.81
N ILE A 696 19.71 -8.62 10.56
CA ILE A 696 19.69 -10.04 10.18
C ILE A 696 18.34 -10.35 9.55
N SER A 697 18.35 -10.74 8.28
CA SER A 697 17.17 -11.19 7.55
C SER A 697 16.98 -12.70 7.73
N ILE A 698 15.86 -13.12 8.33
CA ILE A 698 15.42 -14.51 8.32
C ILE A 698 14.65 -14.75 7.01
N ASN A 699 15.30 -15.39 6.05
CA ASN A 699 14.70 -15.69 4.75
C ASN A 699 14.98 -17.12 4.31
N ALA A 700 14.01 -17.71 3.62
CA ALA A 700 14.11 -19.06 3.06
C ALA A 700 14.71 -19.09 1.65
N ASN A 701 14.84 -17.93 1.00
CA ASN A 701 15.19 -17.83 -0.42
C ASN A 701 16.66 -17.45 -0.68
N GLY A 702 17.50 -17.41 0.38
CA GLY A 702 18.91 -17.03 0.24
C GLY A 702 19.16 -15.60 -0.23
N MET A 703 18.21 -14.69 -0.04
CA MET A 703 18.33 -13.29 -0.45
C MET A 703 19.50 -12.58 0.22
N GLU A 704 19.80 -12.96 1.46
CA GLU A 704 20.93 -12.43 2.23
C GLU A 704 21.55 -13.49 3.09
N THR A 705 22.88 -13.41 3.27
CA THR A 705 23.64 -14.31 4.15
C THR A 705 24.24 -13.54 5.30
N ASN A 706 24.05 -14.08 6.52
CA ASN A 706 24.67 -13.59 7.75
C ASN A 706 25.42 -14.75 8.42
N PRO A 707 26.75 -14.85 8.26
CA PRO A 707 27.52 -16.01 8.71
C PRO A 707 27.42 -16.31 10.21
N GLY A 708 27.12 -15.30 11.03
CA GLY A 708 26.91 -15.42 12.47
C GLY A 708 25.57 -16.03 12.86
N PHE A 709 24.55 -15.97 11.98
CA PHE A 709 23.21 -16.53 12.24
C PHE A 709 22.98 -17.75 11.33
N LYS A 710 23.00 -18.93 11.92
CA LYS A 710 22.82 -20.19 11.20
C LYS A 710 21.62 -20.96 11.71
N TYR A 711 20.78 -21.38 10.79
CA TYR A 711 19.69 -22.31 11.05
C TYR A 711 20.22 -23.72 11.20
N THR A 712 20.03 -24.34 12.35
CA THR A 712 20.26 -25.76 12.50
C THR A 712 18.94 -26.53 12.46
N PRO A 713 18.89 -27.77 11.96
CA PRO A 713 17.65 -28.56 11.97
C PRO A 713 17.02 -28.66 13.36
N ALA A 714 17.84 -28.79 14.40
CA ALA A 714 17.38 -28.85 15.78
C ALA A 714 16.72 -27.50 16.22
N MET A 715 17.29 -26.36 15.83
CA MET A 715 16.72 -25.03 16.11
C MET A 715 15.38 -24.86 15.39
N LEU A 716 15.29 -25.25 14.12
CA LEU A 716 14.04 -25.20 13.37
C LEU A 716 12.95 -26.06 14.01
N VAL A 717 13.26 -27.27 14.42
CA VAL A 717 12.30 -28.12 15.12
C VAL A 717 11.82 -27.49 16.42
N LYS A 718 12.71 -26.87 17.22
CA LYS A 718 12.34 -26.17 18.45
C LYS A 718 11.48 -24.96 18.20
N ALA A 719 11.80 -24.16 17.19
CA ALA A 719 10.98 -23.01 16.78
C ALA A 719 9.59 -23.45 16.32
N LEU A 720 9.48 -24.56 15.57
CA LEU A 720 8.20 -25.13 15.17
C LEU A 720 7.40 -25.65 16.37
N GLN A 721 8.06 -26.30 17.35
CA GLN A 721 7.40 -26.69 18.60
C GLN A 721 6.82 -25.49 19.34
N ALA A 722 7.55 -24.36 19.39
CA ALA A 722 7.08 -23.13 20.00
C ALA A 722 5.85 -22.56 19.27
N VAL A 723 5.85 -22.56 17.94
CA VAL A 723 4.68 -22.13 17.15
C VAL A 723 3.47 -23.02 17.41
N VAL A 724 3.61 -24.35 17.43
CA VAL A 724 2.49 -25.26 17.70
C VAL A 724 1.98 -25.11 19.14
N TYR A 725 2.84 -24.89 20.12
CA TYR A 725 2.40 -24.57 21.48
C TYR A 725 1.60 -23.27 21.51
N GLY A 726 2.08 -22.23 20.84
CA GLY A 726 1.39 -20.93 20.73
C GLY A 726 0.00 -21.08 20.11
N ASP A 727 -0.12 -21.81 19.00
CA ASP A 727 -1.41 -22.07 18.33
C ASP A 727 -2.37 -22.82 19.28
N VAL A 728 -1.89 -23.84 19.99
CA VAL A 728 -2.71 -24.59 20.94
C VAL A 728 -3.15 -23.70 22.09
N PHE A 729 -2.25 -22.91 22.69
CA PHE A 729 -2.61 -21.97 23.76
C PHE A 729 -3.64 -20.96 23.30
N MET A 730 -3.43 -20.33 22.17
CA MET A 730 -4.36 -19.36 21.62
C MET A 730 -5.77 -19.97 21.44
N ARG A 731 -5.83 -21.15 20.84
CA ARG A 731 -7.10 -21.84 20.56
C ARG A 731 -7.83 -22.23 21.83
N VAL A 732 -7.16 -22.85 22.82
CA VAL A 732 -7.80 -23.33 24.05
C VAL A 732 -8.11 -22.16 25.00
N LEU A 733 -7.26 -21.14 25.07
CA LEU A 733 -7.44 -19.97 25.95
C LEU A 733 -8.65 -19.14 25.51
N TYR A 734 -8.70 -18.74 24.22
CA TYR A 734 -9.79 -17.89 23.71
C TYR A 734 -11.14 -18.61 23.72
N ALA A 735 -11.15 -19.93 23.54
CA ALA A 735 -12.35 -20.74 23.63
C ALA A 735 -12.75 -21.11 25.08
N THR A 736 -11.91 -20.83 26.09
CA THR A 736 -12.21 -21.16 27.50
C THR A 736 -12.52 -19.92 28.33
N ARG A 737 -11.70 -18.86 28.19
CA ARG A 737 -11.79 -17.65 29.02
C ARG A 737 -13.19 -17.00 29.06
N PRO A 738 -13.94 -16.90 27.94
CA PRO A 738 -15.29 -16.36 27.98
C PRO A 738 -16.31 -17.18 28.80
N TYR A 739 -16.01 -18.45 29.07
CA TYR A 739 -16.91 -19.41 29.73
C TYR A 739 -16.43 -19.88 31.11
N GLU A 740 -15.29 -19.40 31.60
CA GLU A 740 -14.73 -19.83 32.89
C GLU A 740 -15.72 -19.59 34.05
N ALA A 741 -15.89 -20.59 34.93
CA ALA A 741 -16.75 -20.45 36.09
C ALA A 741 -16.11 -19.57 37.17
N VAL A 742 -14.79 -19.60 37.28
CA VAL A 742 -14.02 -18.77 38.20
C VAL A 742 -13.18 -17.80 37.38
N PRO A 743 -13.43 -16.48 37.44
CA PRO A 743 -12.70 -15.49 36.66
C PRO A 743 -11.19 -15.57 36.87
N GLY A 744 -10.42 -15.60 35.77
CA GLY A 744 -8.96 -15.70 35.77
C GLY A 744 -8.41 -17.12 35.86
N SER A 745 -9.26 -18.14 35.96
CA SER A 745 -8.82 -19.55 36.04
C SER A 745 -8.16 -20.04 34.75
N ALA A 746 -8.65 -19.57 33.60
CA ALA A 746 -8.08 -19.89 32.28
C ALA A 746 -6.69 -19.27 32.12
N ASP A 747 -6.54 -18.00 32.49
CA ASP A 747 -5.23 -17.30 32.44
C ASP A 747 -4.22 -17.93 33.41
N ALA A 748 -4.63 -18.31 34.62
CA ALA A 748 -3.78 -19.01 35.59
C ALA A 748 -3.30 -20.38 35.06
N LEU A 749 -4.19 -21.11 34.38
CA LEU A 749 -3.86 -22.38 33.74
C LEU A 749 -2.92 -22.20 32.55
N HIS A 750 -3.13 -21.15 31.75
CA HIS A 750 -2.21 -20.76 30.68
C HIS A 750 -0.82 -20.46 31.20
N GLU A 751 -0.70 -19.64 32.25
CA GLU A 751 0.60 -19.31 32.86
C GLU A 751 1.32 -20.53 33.46
N LYS A 752 0.57 -21.47 34.05
CA LYS A 752 1.13 -22.77 34.53
C LYS A 752 1.78 -23.53 33.37
N TRP A 753 1.03 -23.75 32.30
CA TRP A 753 1.49 -24.53 31.15
C TRP A 753 2.55 -23.78 30.34
N LYS A 754 2.47 -22.47 30.23
CA LYS A 754 3.52 -21.64 29.59
C LYS A 754 4.88 -21.87 30.26
N ARG A 755 4.95 -21.84 31.59
CA ARG A 755 6.19 -22.10 32.33
C ARG A 755 6.76 -23.49 32.01
N ILE A 756 5.91 -24.52 31.93
CA ILE A 756 6.31 -25.87 31.58
C ILE A 756 6.88 -25.92 30.15
N CYS A 757 6.21 -25.32 29.22
CA CYS A 757 6.63 -25.29 27.81
C CYS A 757 7.92 -24.47 27.61
N VAL A 758 8.06 -23.31 28.25
CA VAL A 758 9.29 -22.51 28.26
C VAL A 758 10.47 -23.35 28.80
N LYS A 759 10.30 -24.05 29.90
CA LYS A 759 11.34 -24.95 30.43
C LYS A 759 11.73 -26.05 29.44
N ALA A 760 10.75 -26.63 28.75
CA ALA A 760 11.00 -27.65 27.72
C ALA A 760 11.71 -27.08 26.48
N LEU A 761 11.37 -25.86 26.07
CA LEU A 761 11.98 -25.16 24.92
C LEU A 761 13.39 -24.68 25.22
N SER A 762 13.67 -24.27 26.45
CA SER A 762 14.99 -23.77 26.89
C SER A 762 16.05 -24.90 26.95
N THR A 763 15.65 -26.16 26.93
CA THR A 763 16.56 -27.30 26.97
C THR A 763 16.72 -27.97 25.61
N LYS A 764 17.96 -28.15 25.12
CA LYS A 764 18.24 -28.83 23.84
C LYS A 764 17.76 -30.28 23.83
N SER A 765 17.73 -30.93 24.98
CA SER A 765 17.42 -32.37 25.13
C SER A 765 15.93 -32.73 25.20
N ALA A 766 15.03 -31.74 25.37
CA ALA A 766 13.60 -32.03 25.40
C ALA A 766 13.09 -32.43 23.99
N GLY A 767 12.85 -33.75 23.87
CA GLY A 767 12.50 -34.37 22.60
C GLY A 767 11.02 -34.36 22.28
N MET A 768 10.65 -35.01 21.18
CA MET A 768 9.28 -35.09 20.65
C MET A 768 8.29 -35.70 21.65
N MET A 769 8.71 -36.65 22.50
CA MET A 769 7.83 -37.26 23.52
C MET A 769 7.35 -36.22 24.54
N THR A 770 8.26 -35.36 25.04
CA THR A 770 7.90 -34.31 25.99
C THR A 770 6.94 -33.30 25.32
N PHE A 771 7.20 -32.95 24.06
CA PHE A 771 6.34 -32.10 23.27
C PHE A 771 4.92 -32.67 23.17
N VAL A 772 4.79 -33.92 22.75
CA VAL A 772 3.48 -34.59 22.61
C VAL A 772 2.76 -34.70 23.95
N LYS A 773 3.49 -35.03 25.04
CA LYS A 773 2.94 -35.08 26.40
C LYS A 773 2.37 -33.72 26.83
N ASN A 774 3.13 -32.63 26.63
CA ASN A 774 2.70 -31.30 27.00
C ASN A 774 1.46 -30.88 26.21
N ILE A 775 1.43 -31.08 24.88
CA ILE A 775 0.25 -30.76 24.03
C ILE A 775 -1.01 -31.47 24.57
N ARG A 776 -0.91 -32.77 24.86
CA ARG A 776 -2.04 -33.52 25.39
C ARG A 776 -2.46 -33.04 26.78
N GLY A 777 -1.51 -32.70 27.64
CA GLY A 777 -1.76 -32.14 28.96
C GLY A 777 -2.45 -30.78 28.92
N ILE A 778 -2.01 -29.88 28.05
CA ILE A 778 -2.63 -28.54 27.84
C ILE A 778 -4.09 -28.73 27.45
N ILE A 779 -4.37 -29.48 26.40
CA ILE A 779 -5.72 -29.68 25.88
C ILE A 779 -6.62 -30.35 26.91
N HIS A 780 -6.10 -31.40 27.59
CA HIS A 780 -6.85 -32.10 28.64
C HIS A 780 -7.21 -31.18 29.82
N ASP A 781 -6.24 -30.41 30.33
CA ASP A 781 -6.50 -29.53 31.49
C ASP A 781 -7.46 -28.39 31.14
N PHE A 782 -7.39 -27.82 29.95
CA PHE A 782 -8.32 -26.80 29.49
C PHE A 782 -9.71 -27.35 29.17
N ASP A 783 -9.81 -28.58 28.67
CA ASP A 783 -11.08 -29.28 28.38
C ASP A 783 -11.87 -29.59 29.65
N ASN A 784 -11.15 -29.83 30.76
CA ASN A 784 -11.74 -30.15 32.09
C ASN A 784 -11.82 -28.92 33.04
N LEU A 785 -11.57 -27.72 32.57
CA LEU A 785 -11.75 -26.53 33.39
C LEU A 785 -13.26 -26.24 33.56
N ASP A 786 -13.65 -25.90 34.79
CA ASP A 786 -15.07 -25.61 35.13
C ASP A 786 -15.57 -24.43 34.28
N ARG A 787 -16.71 -24.65 33.62
CA ARG A 787 -17.31 -23.68 32.69
C ARG A 787 -18.76 -23.32 33.09
N THR A 788 -19.14 -22.12 32.78
CA THR A 788 -20.54 -21.67 32.81
C THR A 788 -21.31 -22.26 31.61
N ASN A 789 -22.57 -22.53 31.80
CA ASN A 789 -23.44 -23.05 30.73
C ASN A 789 -24.15 -21.90 29.98
N VAL A 790 -23.36 -20.94 29.47
CA VAL A 790 -23.87 -19.78 28.73
C VAL A 790 -23.50 -19.95 27.26
N HIS A 791 -24.41 -19.64 26.35
CA HIS A 791 -24.10 -19.57 24.92
C HIS A 791 -23.67 -18.16 24.54
N LYS A 792 -22.54 -18.03 23.86
CA LYS A 792 -22.02 -16.76 23.39
C LYS A 792 -21.83 -16.79 21.86
N PRO A 793 -22.04 -15.66 21.16
CA PRO A 793 -21.76 -15.61 19.74
C PRO A 793 -20.26 -15.76 19.49
N LYS A 794 -19.91 -16.63 18.53
CA LYS A 794 -18.51 -16.82 18.09
C LYS A 794 -18.18 -15.83 17.01
N VAL A 795 -17.03 -15.18 17.12
CA VAL A 795 -16.51 -14.19 16.18
C VAL A 795 -15.13 -14.60 15.68
N GLY A 796 -15.03 -14.87 14.39
CA GLY A 796 -13.78 -15.16 13.71
C GLY A 796 -12.95 -13.90 13.48
N ILE A 797 -11.65 -13.96 13.77
CA ILE A 797 -10.69 -12.88 13.50
C ILE A 797 -9.74 -13.36 12.41
N VAL A 798 -9.82 -12.75 11.23
CA VAL A 798 -8.94 -13.01 10.08
C VAL A 798 -8.35 -11.70 9.58
N GLY A 799 -7.34 -11.74 8.73
CA GLY A 799 -6.80 -10.51 8.14
C GLY A 799 -5.28 -10.55 7.91
N GLU A 800 -4.67 -9.36 7.86
CA GLU A 800 -3.23 -9.22 7.72
C GLU A 800 -2.53 -9.76 8.98
N ILE A 801 -1.48 -10.52 8.77
CA ILE A 801 -0.89 -11.37 9.80
C ILE A 801 -0.45 -10.61 11.07
N LEU A 802 0.22 -9.46 10.94
CA LEU A 802 0.64 -8.69 12.12
C LEU A 802 -0.56 -8.05 12.80
N VAL A 803 -1.47 -7.44 12.05
CA VAL A 803 -2.68 -6.82 12.61
C VAL A 803 -3.58 -7.87 13.27
N LYS A 804 -3.63 -9.08 12.72
CA LYS A 804 -4.40 -10.19 13.28
C LYS A 804 -3.89 -10.60 14.67
N PHE A 805 -2.59 -10.75 14.82
CA PHE A 805 -1.99 -11.35 16.02
C PHE A 805 -1.47 -10.34 17.06
N SER A 806 -1.20 -9.09 16.70
CA SER A 806 -0.70 -8.07 17.62
C SER A 806 -1.85 -7.29 18.27
N PRO A 807 -2.00 -7.35 19.59
CA PRO A 807 -3.04 -6.60 20.32
C PRO A 807 -2.96 -5.09 20.08
N THR A 808 -1.75 -4.52 20.05
CA THR A 808 -1.55 -3.09 19.76
C THR A 808 -1.97 -2.72 18.35
N ALA A 809 -1.71 -3.60 17.37
CA ALA A 809 -2.05 -3.34 15.98
C ALA A 809 -3.56 -3.38 15.70
N ASN A 810 -4.33 -4.12 16.51
CA ASN A 810 -5.76 -4.31 16.34
C ASN A 810 -6.62 -3.72 17.47
N ASN A 811 -6.03 -2.85 18.29
CA ASN A 811 -6.70 -2.20 19.43
C ASN A 811 -7.35 -3.21 20.38
N HIS A 812 -6.62 -4.28 20.74
CA HIS A 812 -7.03 -5.32 21.67
C HIS A 812 -8.38 -5.97 21.30
N ILE A 813 -8.54 -6.34 20.03
CA ILE A 813 -9.83 -6.86 19.52
C ILE A 813 -10.33 -8.09 20.25
N VAL A 814 -9.46 -8.99 20.73
CA VAL A 814 -9.86 -10.20 21.47
C VAL A 814 -10.51 -9.82 22.79
N GLU A 815 -9.83 -8.96 23.57
CA GLU A 815 -10.35 -8.46 24.85
C GLU A 815 -11.63 -7.66 24.64
N LEU A 816 -11.72 -6.89 23.54
CA LEU A 816 -12.93 -6.18 23.19
C LEU A 816 -14.10 -7.14 22.95
N LEU A 817 -13.91 -8.18 22.16
CA LEU A 817 -14.97 -9.17 21.85
C LEU A 817 -15.41 -9.91 23.10
N GLU A 818 -14.49 -10.29 23.97
CA GLU A 818 -14.78 -10.99 25.23
C GLU A 818 -15.55 -10.07 26.21
N SER A 819 -15.15 -8.80 26.32
CA SER A 819 -15.84 -7.81 27.17
C SER A 819 -17.26 -7.51 26.68
N GLU A 820 -17.53 -7.62 25.38
CA GLU A 820 -18.84 -7.48 24.76
C GLU A 820 -19.64 -8.82 24.76
N GLY A 821 -19.13 -9.85 25.42
CA GLY A 821 -19.82 -11.12 25.63
C GLY A 821 -19.72 -12.12 24.48
N ALA A 822 -18.72 -12.02 23.62
CA ALA A 822 -18.47 -12.94 22.52
C ALA A 822 -17.27 -13.87 22.77
N GLU A 823 -17.17 -14.98 22.02
CA GLU A 823 -16.01 -15.85 21.93
C GLU A 823 -15.18 -15.46 20.70
N ALA A 824 -13.90 -15.13 20.89
CA ALA A 824 -12.98 -14.88 19.79
C ALA A 824 -12.43 -16.20 19.23
N VAL A 825 -12.46 -16.36 17.91
CA VAL A 825 -11.92 -17.52 17.19
C VAL A 825 -10.88 -17.04 16.19
N MET A 826 -9.62 -17.46 16.38
CA MET A 826 -8.51 -17.02 15.54
C MET A 826 -7.82 -18.24 14.91
N PRO A 827 -7.70 -18.29 13.55
CA PRO A 827 -6.94 -19.34 12.87
C PRO A 827 -5.45 -19.34 13.25
N ASP A 828 -4.83 -20.52 13.18
CA ASP A 828 -3.48 -20.79 13.66
C ASP A 828 -2.39 -20.03 12.87
N LEU A 829 -1.29 -19.66 13.54
CA LEU A 829 -0.11 -19.06 12.88
C LEU A 829 0.60 -20.08 11.97
N MET A 830 0.61 -21.35 12.34
CA MET A 830 1.18 -22.44 11.54
C MET A 830 0.54 -22.53 10.15
N ASP A 831 -0.74 -22.20 10.00
CA ASP A 831 -1.44 -22.25 8.71
C ASP A 831 -0.86 -21.28 7.70
N PHE A 832 -0.38 -20.11 8.14
CA PHE A 832 0.32 -19.16 7.28
C PHE A 832 1.67 -19.73 6.76
N LEU A 833 2.40 -20.46 7.60
CA LEU A 833 3.65 -21.11 7.15
C LEU A 833 3.34 -22.22 6.13
N LEU A 834 2.30 -23.01 6.38
CA LEU A 834 1.84 -24.03 5.44
C LEU A 834 1.40 -23.43 4.09
N TYR A 835 0.68 -22.31 4.13
CA TYR A 835 0.29 -21.54 2.93
C TYR A 835 1.51 -21.10 2.12
N CYS A 836 2.52 -20.53 2.77
CA CYS A 836 3.74 -20.07 2.08
C CYS A 836 4.42 -21.19 1.27
N PHE A 837 4.49 -22.40 1.82
CA PHE A 837 5.04 -23.57 1.09
C PHE A 837 4.08 -24.12 0.04
N TYR A 838 2.77 -24.14 0.32
CA TYR A 838 1.76 -24.69 -0.58
C TYR A 838 1.66 -23.92 -1.90
N ASN A 839 1.95 -22.62 -1.88
CA ASN A 839 1.99 -21.74 -3.05
C ASN A 839 2.94 -22.24 -4.17
N SER A 840 3.95 -23.02 -3.81
CA SER A 840 4.89 -23.60 -4.77
C SER A 840 4.22 -24.56 -5.77
N ASN A 841 3.12 -25.21 -5.38
CA ASN A 841 2.38 -26.12 -6.25
C ASN A 841 1.76 -25.36 -7.42
N PHE A 842 1.00 -24.29 -7.15
CA PHE A 842 0.43 -23.46 -8.21
C PHE A 842 1.51 -22.85 -9.11
N LYS A 843 2.63 -22.39 -8.52
CA LYS A 843 3.74 -21.81 -9.30
C LYS A 843 4.39 -22.86 -10.23
N ALA A 844 4.52 -24.11 -9.79
CA ALA A 844 5.07 -25.16 -10.60
C ALA A 844 4.13 -25.61 -11.72
N ASP A 845 2.83 -25.67 -11.44
CA ASP A 845 1.82 -26.09 -12.40
C ASP A 845 1.50 -24.99 -13.42
N ASN A 846 1.42 -23.69 -12.96
CA ASN A 846 0.88 -22.61 -13.77
C ASN A 846 1.90 -21.50 -14.13
N LEU A 847 2.99 -21.30 -13.39
CA LEU A 847 3.86 -20.12 -13.56
C LEU A 847 5.32 -20.46 -13.89
N GLY A 848 5.57 -21.72 -14.30
CA GLY A 848 6.88 -22.14 -14.81
C GLY A 848 7.96 -22.38 -13.72
N MET A 849 7.59 -22.49 -12.43
CA MET A 849 8.53 -22.91 -11.40
C MET A 849 8.95 -24.38 -11.59
N LYS A 850 10.19 -24.70 -11.22
CA LYS A 850 10.68 -26.09 -11.29
C LYS A 850 9.87 -27.01 -10.35
N ARG A 851 9.39 -28.13 -10.83
CA ARG A 851 8.65 -29.14 -10.03
C ARG A 851 9.45 -29.68 -8.84
N SER A 852 10.78 -29.78 -8.97
CA SER A 852 11.66 -30.19 -7.87
C SER A 852 11.54 -29.26 -6.65
N THR A 853 11.37 -27.94 -6.87
CA THR A 853 11.15 -26.98 -5.79
C THR A 853 9.80 -27.22 -5.11
N ALA A 854 8.74 -27.50 -5.86
CA ALA A 854 7.44 -27.82 -5.30
C ALA A 854 7.48 -29.13 -4.48
N HIS A 855 8.22 -30.15 -4.93
CA HIS A 855 8.42 -31.38 -4.16
C HIS A 855 9.12 -31.10 -2.82
N LEU A 856 10.17 -30.27 -2.81
CA LEU A 856 10.84 -29.89 -1.57
C LEU A 856 9.89 -29.15 -0.61
N CYS A 857 9.09 -28.23 -1.14
CA CYS A 857 8.08 -27.52 -0.34
C CYS A 857 7.00 -28.48 0.21
N ASN A 858 6.58 -29.48 -0.55
CA ASN A 858 5.61 -30.48 -0.09
C ASN A 858 6.21 -31.39 1.00
N MET A 859 7.52 -31.68 0.97
CA MET A 859 8.21 -32.35 2.08
C MET A 859 8.20 -31.48 3.34
N ALA A 860 8.43 -30.16 3.19
CA ALA A 860 8.33 -29.22 4.31
C ALA A 860 6.90 -29.18 4.88
N ILE A 861 5.86 -29.13 4.04
CA ILE A 861 4.45 -29.24 4.47
C ILE A 861 4.21 -30.54 5.26
N SER A 862 4.72 -31.65 4.77
CA SER A 862 4.56 -32.94 5.47
C SER A 862 5.20 -32.95 6.85
N LEU A 863 6.36 -32.30 7.00
CA LEU A 863 7.05 -32.13 8.29
C LEU A 863 6.22 -31.23 9.24
N LEU A 864 5.72 -30.09 8.75
CA LEU A 864 4.90 -29.17 9.55
C LEU A 864 3.61 -29.85 10.02
N GLU A 865 2.92 -30.58 9.14
CA GLU A 865 1.72 -31.34 9.48
C GLU A 865 2.02 -32.47 10.45
N TYR A 866 3.20 -33.10 10.37
CA TYR A 866 3.64 -34.09 11.33
C TYR A 866 3.84 -33.48 12.72
N MET A 867 4.44 -32.28 12.81
CA MET A 867 4.60 -31.56 14.07
C MET A 867 3.25 -31.19 14.68
N ARG A 868 2.27 -30.80 13.89
CA ARG A 868 0.90 -30.44 14.33
C ARG A 868 0.00 -31.66 14.63
N LYS A 869 0.38 -32.83 14.17
CA LYS A 869 -0.46 -34.04 14.30
C LYS A 869 -0.90 -34.35 15.73
N ALA A 870 0.00 -34.15 16.71
CA ALA A 870 -0.29 -34.43 18.13
C ALA A 870 -1.40 -33.49 18.66
N ALA A 871 -1.33 -32.20 18.31
CA ALA A 871 -2.35 -31.21 18.66
C ALA A 871 -3.70 -31.56 18.03
N ARG A 872 -3.70 -31.85 16.71
CA ARG A 872 -4.92 -32.21 16.01
C ARG A 872 -5.63 -33.43 16.57
N ILE A 873 -4.91 -34.53 16.84
CA ILE A 873 -5.49 -35.72 17.41
C ILE A 873 -6.05 -35.46 18.84
N ALA A 874 -5.41 -34.61 19.64
CA ALA A 874 -5.88 -34.27 20.97
C ALA A 874 -7.13 -33.36 20.91
N LEU A 875 -7.17 -32.40 20.00
CA LEU A 875 -8.33 -31.53 19.76
C LEU A 875 -9.54 -32.29 19.17
N GLU A 876 -9.31 -33.28 18.28
CA GLU A 876 -10.36 -34.17 17.77
C GLU A 876 -11.08 -34.96 18.85
N LYS A 877 -10.39 -35.21 20.00
CA LYS A 877 -10.95 -35.93 21.16
C LYS A 877 -11.53 -35.01 22.22
N SER A 878 -11.33 -33.73 22.12
CA SER A 878 -11.87 -32.73 23.04
C SER A 878 -13.36 -32.57 22.86
N THR A 879 -14.05 -32.19 23.93
CA THR A 879 -15.48 -31.90 23.93
C THR A 879 -15.77 -30.43 23.58
N HIS A 880 -14.76 -29.54 23.73
CA HIS A 880 -14.94 -28.07 23.60
C HIS A 880 -14.13 -27.44 22.46
N PHE A 881 -13.10 -28.13 21.97
CA PHE A 881 -12.19 -27.54 20.99
C PHE A 881 -12.27 -28.25 19.63
N THR A 882 -12.12 -27.51 18.55
CA THR A 882 -12.12 -28.05 17.18
C THR A 882 -10.68 -28.07 16.62
N PRO A 883 -10.30 -29.14 15.90
CA PRO A 883 -8.99 -29.18 15.25
C PRO A 883 -8.92 -28.22 14.05
N PRO A 884 -7.73 -27.69 13.71
CA PRO A 884 -7.54 -26.89 12.49
C PRO A 884 -7.68 -27.75 11.24
N SER A 885 -8.19 -27.14 10.15
CA SER A 885 -8.28 -27.78 8.83
C SER A 885 -6.88 -28.01 8.23
N ARG A 886 -6.77 -28.88 7.25
CA ARG A 886 -5.53 -29.06 6.50
C ARG A 886 -5.42 -27.98 5.42
N ILE A 887 -4.20 -27.56 5.11
CA ILE A 887 -3.96 -26.54 4.08
C ILE A 887 -4.57 -26.89 2.71
N LYS A 888 -4.63 -28.16 2.34
CA LYS A 888 -5.29 -28.61 1.12
C LYS A 888 -6.80 -28.36 1.13
N GLU A 889 -7.44 -28.50 2.29
CA GLU A 889 -8.88 -28.25 2.45
C GLU A 889 -9.18 -26.77 2.32
N LEU A 890 -8.35 -25.90 2.92
CA LEU A 890 -8.44 -24.45 2.75
C LEU A 890 -8.25 -24.07 1.27
N ALA A 891 -7.28 -24.66 0.59
CA ALA A 891 -7.03 -24.39 -0.82
C ALA A 891 -8.22 -24.76 -1.71
N VAL A 892 -8.85 -25.91 -1.45
CA VAL A 892 -10.05 -26.37 -2.20
C VAL A 892 -11.23 -25.40 -1.96
N MET A 893 -11.45 -24.97 -0.71
CA MET A 893 -12.51 -24.01 -0.38
C MET A 893 -12.27 -22.66 -1.05
N ALA A 894 -11.07 -22.10 -0.94
CA ALA A 894 -10.73 -20.80 -1.50
C ALA A 894 -10.82 -20.77 -3.03
N ASN A 895 -10.42 -21.87 -3.71
CA ASN A 895 -10.37 -21.94 -5.18
C ASN A 895 -11.77 -21.81 -5.84
N GLY A 896 -12.83 -21.95 -5.09
CA GLY A 896 -14.20 -21.67 -5.57
C GLY A 896 -14.52 -20.18 -5.72
N PHE A 897 -13.80 -19.31 -5.02
CA PHE A 897 -14.03 -17.86 -4.94
C PHE A 897 -12.90 -17.03 -5.54
N VAL A 898 -11.66 -17.39 -5.23
CA VAL A 898 -10.45 -16.74 -5.75
C VAL A 898 -9.46 -17.78 -6.25
N SER A 899 -8.71 -17.45 -7.28
CA SER A 899 -7.66 -18.35 -7.76
C SER A 899 -6.53 -18.52 -6.74
N LEU A 900 -5.97 -19.73 -6.65
CA LEU A 900 -4.75 -20.00 -5.87
C LEU A 900 -3.51 -19.26 -6.41
N GLY A 901 -3.62 -18.58 -7.53
CA GLY A 901 -2.63 -17.63 -8.06
C GLY A 901 -2.50 -16.34 -7.26
N ASN A 902 -3.49 -16.00 -6.43
CA ASN A 902 -3.43 -14.87 -5.50
C ASN A 902 -2.52 -15.21 -4.33
N GLN A 903 -1.21 -14.99 -4.48
CA GLN A 903 -0.17 -15.46 -3.56
C GLN A 903 0.62 -14.32 -2.89
N THR A 904 0.16 -13.10 -2.99
CA THR A 904 0.81 -11.94 -2.38
C THR A 904 0.20 -11.64 -1.01
N GLY A 905 1.05 -11.45 -0.01
CA GLY A 905 0.61 -11.32 1.39
C GLY A 905 -0.07 -12.61 1.85
N GLU A 906 -1.21 -12.50 2.50
CA GLU A 906 -2.05 -13.63 2.90
C GLU A 906 -2.71 -14.34 1.71
N GLY A 907 -2.90 -13.61 0.60
CA GLY A 907 -3.40 -14.15 -0.66
C GLY A 907 -4.68 -14.97 -0.50
N TRP A 908 -4.84 -16.04 -1.31
CA TRP A 908 -6.01 -16.92 -1.28
C TRP A 908 -6.29 -17.52 0.10
N PHE A 909 -5.27 -17.60 0.95
CA PHE A 909 -5.36 -18.17 2.29
C PHE A 909 -6.34 -17.38 3.18
N LEU A 910 -6.34 -16.04 3.11
CA LEU A 910 -7.29 -15.20 3.85
C LEU A 910 -8.75 -15.53 3.51
N THR A 911 -9.06 -15.72 2.22
CA THR A 911 -10.38 -16.17 1.78
C THR A 911 -10.68 -17.59 2.30
N GLY A 912 -9.67 -18.47 2.30
CA GLY A 912 -9.77 -19.82 2.84
C GLY A 912 -10.09 -19.85 4.32
N GLU A 913 -9.45 -18.99 5.14
CA GLU A 913 -9.73 -18.85 6.58
C GLU A 913 -11.19 -18.41 6.84
N MET A 914 -11.69 -17.42 6.06
CA MET A 914 -13.10 -17.00 6.20
C MET A 914 -14.06 -18.16 5.92
N LEU A 915 -13.79 -18.96 4.89
CA LEU A 915 -14.60 -20.11 4.51
C LEU A 915 -14.51 -21.27 5.52
N GLU A 916 -13.33 -21.52 6.10
CA GLU A 916 -13.14 -22.48 7.19
C GLU A 916 -13.99 -22.11 8.41
N LEU A 917 -13.95 -20.84 8.81
CA LEU A 917 -14.75 -20.33 9.92
C LEU A 917 -16.24 -20.50 9.67
N ILE A 918 -16.73 -20.11 8.49
CA ILE A 918 -18.14 -20.29 8.12
C ILE A 918 -18.54 -21.78 8.16
N LYS A 919 -17.70 -22.65 7.59
CA LYS A 919 -17.94 -24.09 7.57
C LYS A 919 -17.96 -24.70 8.97
N SER A 920 -17.17 -24.17 9.90
CA SER A 920 -17.16 -24.60 11.31
C SER A 920 -18.27 -23.98 12.16
N GLY A 921 -19.18 -23.19 11.55
CA GLY A 921 -20.30 -22.55 12.23
C GLY A 921 -20.00 -21.16 12.79
N VAL A 922 -18.79 -20.62 12.57
CA VAL A 922 -18.40 -19.26 12.98
C VAL A 922 -18.78 -18.30 11.86
N ASN A 923 -20.03 -17.86 11.86
CA ASN A 923 -20.58 -17.01 10.78
C ASN A 923 -20.27 -15.52 10.95
N ASN A 924 -19.91 -15.06 12.14
CA ASN A 924 -19.54 -13.67 12.39
C ASN A 924 -18.03 -13.52 12.24
N ILE A 925 -17.56 -12.66 11.35
CA ILE A 925 -16.14 -12.55 11.01
C ILE A 925 -15.73 -11.08 10.94
N VAL A 926 -14.64 -10.74 11.62
CA VAL A 926 -13.94 -9.46 11.49
C VAL A 926 -12.67 -9.70 10.69
N CYS A 927 -12.60 -9.10 9.50
CA CYS A 927 -11.39 -9.06 8.69
C CYS A 927 -10.59 -7.80 9.05
N VAL A 928 -9.54 -7.97 9.86
CA VAL A 928 -8.66 -6.88 10.32
C VAL A 928 -7.54 -6.63 9.32
N GLN A 929 -7.34 -5.38 8.95
CA GLN A 929 -6.34 -5.08 7.92
C GLN A 929 -5.74 -3.68 8.09
N PRO A 930 -4.50 -3.46 7.64
CA PRO A 930 -3.95 -2.12 7.53
C PRO A 930 -4.72 -1.31 6.49
N PHE A 931 -4.91 -0.03 6.74
CA PHE A 931 -5.43 0.88 5.71
C PHE A 931 -4.59 0.81 4.44
N GLY A 932 -5.24 0.67 3.27
CA GLY A 932 -4.56 0.55 1.98
C GLY A 932 -3.75 -0.74 1.81
N CYS A 933 -4.16 -1.83 2.44
CA CYS A 933 -3.52 -3.15 2.24
C CYS A 933 -3.87 -3.71 0.87
N LEU A 934 -2.89 -3.71 -0.06
CA LEU A 934 -3.11 -4.08 -1.46
C LEU A 934 -3.62 -5.52 -1.65
N PRO A 935 -3.04 -6.57 -1.03
CA PRO A 935 -3.59 -7.92 -1.14
C PRO A 935 -5.01 -8.03 -0.61
N ASN A 936 -5.31 -7.39 0.52
CA ASN A 936 -6.61 -7.52 1.18
C ASN A 936 -7.74 -6.78 0.45
N HIS A 937 -7.43 -5.84 -0.44
CA HIS A 937 -8.43 -5.29 -1.37
C HIS A 937 -8.98 -6.37 -2.31
N ILE A 938 -8.16 -7.37 -2.65
CA ILE A 938 -8.56 -8.46 -3.56
C ILE A 938 -9.21 -9.61 -2.76
N VAL A 939 -8.45 -10.20 -1.80
CA VAL A 939 -8.79 -11.47 -1.14
C VAL A 939 -9.50 -11.30 0.22
N GLY A 940 -9.56 -10.07 0.74
CA GLY A 940 -10.31 -9.68 1.93
C GLY A 940 -11.60 -8.96 1.52
N LYS A 941 -11.56 -7.62 1.42
CA LYS A 941 -12.73 -6.80 1.05
C LYS A 941 -13.35 -7.21 -0.29
N GLY A 942 -12.53 -7.50 -1.29
CA GLY A 942 -12.97 -7.81 -2.65
C GLY A 942 -13.80 -9.08 -2.78
N VAL A 943 -13.81 -9.98 -1.78
CA VAL A 943 -14.57 -11.24 -1.81
C VAL A 943 -15.78 -11.23 -0.88
N ILE A 944 -15.92 -10.26 0.02
CA ILE A 944 -16.97 -10.26 1.06
C ILE A 944 -18.38 -10.35 0.43
N LYS A 945 -18.59 -9.63 -0.66
CA LYS A 945 -19.88 -9.64 -1.37
C LYS A 945 -20.26 -11.04 -1.85
N GLU A 946 -19.32 -11.70 -2.51
CA GLU A 946 -19.52 -13.05 -3.04
C GLU A 946 -19.64 -14.11 -1.93
N LEU A 947 -18.84 -13.98 -0.86
CA LEU A 947 -18.94 -14.86 0.31
C LEU A 947 -20.29 -14.77 0.99
N ARG A 948 -20.85 -13.56 1.15
CA ARG A 948 -22.18 -13.36 1.72
C ARG A 948 -23.28 -13.89 0.80
N TYR A 949 -23.13 -13.72 -0.50
CA TYR A 949 -24.07 -14.27 -1.49
C TYR A 949 -24.12 -15.79 -1.41
N ALA A 950 -22.95 -16.44 -1.34
CA ALA A 950 -22.86 -17.89 -1.22
C ALA A 950 -23.24 -18.44 0.17
N ASN A 951 -23.12 -17.61 1.21
CA ASN A 951 -23.37 -17.97 2.60
C ASN A 951 -24.25 -16.89 3.28
N PRO A 952 -25.57 -16.94 3.11
CA PRO A 952 -26.48 -15.88 3.58
C PRO A 952 -26.47 -15.63 5.11
N LYS A 953 -25.99 -16.61 5.92
CA LYS A 953 -25.83 -16.44 7.37
C LYS A 953 -24.52 -15.71 7.74
N ALA A 954 -23.61 -15.51 6.79
CA ALA A 954 -22.31 -14.90 7.05
C ALA A 954 -22.44 -13.39 7.32
N ASN A 955 -21.99 -12.99 8.51
CA ASN A 955 -21.93 -11.61 8.99
C ASN A 955 -20.47 -11.15 9.03
N ILE A 956 -19.95 -10.72 7.88
CA ILE A 956 -18.52 -10.39 7.70
C ILE A 956 -18.34 -8.88 7.62
N ILE A 957 -17.44 -8.33 8.41
CA ILE A 957 -17.01 -6.93 8.30
C ILE A 957 -15.50 -6.81 8.07
N ALA A 958 -15.09 -5.81 7.32
CA ALA A 958 -13.68 -5.43 7.22
C ALA A 958 -13.43 -4.19 8.07
N VAL A 959 -12.36 -4.20 8.87
CA VAL A 959 -11.95 -3.09 9.72
C VAL A 959 -10.53 -2.68 9.37
N ASP A 960 -10.36 -1.42 8.98
CA ASP A 960 -9.06 -0.85 8.65
C ASP A 960 -8.40 -0.27 9.89
N TYR A 961 -7.12 -0.62 10.10
CA TYR A 961 -6.28 -0.12 11.18
C TYR A 961 -5.17 0.78 10.65
N ASP A 962 -4.93 1.87 11.34
CA ASP A 962 -3.90 2.85 11.02
C ASP A 962 -3.70 3.80 12.21
N PRO A 963 -2.50 4.36 12.44
CA PRO A 963 -2.24 5.26 13.57
C PRO A 963 -3.18 6.47 13.66
N GLY A 964 -3.76 6.88 12.54
CA GLY A 964 -4.70 8.00 12.48
C GLY A 964 -6.16 7.59 12.29
N ALA A 965 -6.48 6.30 12.29
CA ALA A 965 -7.86 5.84 12.19
C ALA A 965 -8.61 6.13 13.51
N SER A 966 -9.91 6.39 13.40
CA SER A 966 -10.75 6.59 14.57
C SER A 966 -11.09 5.24 15.22
N GLU A 967 -10.57 5.00 16.41
CA GLU A 967 -10.89 3.81 17.23
C GLU A 967 -12.39 3.68 17.44
N VAL A 968 -13.08 4.79 17.67
CA VAL A 968 -14.54 4.82 17.85
C VAL A 968 -15.29 4.31 16.63
N ASN A 969 -14.84 4.66 15.43
CA ASN A 969 -15.47 4.15 14.21
C ASN A 969 -15.23 2.64 14.03
N GLN A 970 -14.04 2.16 14.39
CA GLN A 970 -13.72 0.74 14.40
C GLN A 970 -14.60 0.01 15.42
N LEU A 971 -14.64 0.51 16.65
CA LEU A 971 -15.48 -0.03 17.73
C LEU A 971 -16.96 -0.07 17.36
N ASN A 972 -17.49 1.01 16.79
CA ASN A 972 -18.91 1.07 16.37
C ASN A 972 -19.24 0.03 15.31
N ARG A 973 -18.35 -0.21 14.35
CA ARG A 973 -18.53 -1.24 13.33
C ARG A 973 -18.53 -2.65 13.94
N ILE A 974 -17.64 -2.91 14.88
CA ILE A 974 -17.55 -4.18 15.60
C ILE A 974 -18.80 -4.37 16.46
N LYS A 975 -19.25 -3.36 17.23
CA LYS A 975 -20.45 -3.43 18.04
C LYS A 975 -21.72 -3.64 17.22
N LEU A 976 -21.81 -3.02 16.03
CA LEU A 976 -22.94 -3.26 15.12
C LEU A 976 -22.97 -4.70 14.63
N MET A 977 -21.82 -5.26 14.28
CA MET A 977 -21.68 -6.67 13.91
C MET A 977 -22.09 -7.58 15.08
N LEU A 978 -21.62 -7.30 16.29
CA LEU A 978 -21.95 -8.05 17.51
C LEU A 978 -23.43 -8.00 17.84
N SER A 979 -24.07 -6.83 17.71
CA SER A 979 -25.52 -6.71 17.89
C SER A 979 -26.31 -7.61 16.92
N THR A 980 -25.82 -7.72 15.67
CA THR A 980 -26.40 -8.65 14.69
C THR A 980 -26.14 -10.11 15.07
N ALA A 981 -24.94 -10.41 15.56
CA ALA A 981 -24.54 -11.75 16.00
C ALA A 981 -25.39 -12.24 17.18
N GLN A 982 -25.62 -11.37 18.18
CA GLN A 982 -26.50 -11.68 19.32
C GLN A 982 -27.94 -11.95 18.91
N LYS A 983 -28.52 -11.08 18.06
CA LYS A 983 -29.87 -11.29 17.53
C LYS A 983 -30.00 -12.58 16.74
N ASN A 984 -28.97 -13.00 16.04
CA ASN A 984 -28.98 -14.26 15.30
C ASN A 984 -28.91 -15.46 16.26
N LEU A 985 -28.12 -15.38 17.32
CA LEU A 985 -28.05 -16.41 18.37
C LEU A 985 -29.38 -16.57 19.08
N GLU A 986 -30.01 -15.46 19.51
CA GLU A 986 -31.36 -15.49 20.14
C GLU A 986 -32.42 -16.12 19.22
N LYS A 987 -32.36 -15.89 17.91
CA LYS A 987 -33.27 -16.52 16.95
C LYS A 987 -33.04 -18.02 16.81
N GLU A 988 -31.78 -18.48 16.89
CA GLU A 988 -31.44 -19.89 16.82
C GLU A 988 -31.87 -20.64 18.09
N GLU A 989 -31.87 -20.01 19.27
CA GLU A 989 -32.40 -20.55 20.51
C GLU A 989 -33.94 -20.63 20.52
N TYR A 990 -34.63 -19.79 19.75
CA TYR A 990 -36.12 -19.73 19.67
C TYR A 990 -36.74 -20.63 18.59
N VAL A 991 -35.96 -21.39 17.84
CA VAL A 991 -36.48 -22.33 16.83
C VAL A 991 -37.09 -23.53 17.50
N ASP A 992 -38.43 -23.65 17.36
CA ASP A 992 -39.20 -24.82 17.77
C ASP A 992 -38.50 -26.13 17.35
N PRO A 993 -38.28 -27.06 18.27
CA PRO A 993 -37.57 -28.34 17.97
C PRO A 993 -38.16 -29.13 16.80
N ASN A 994 -39.44 -28.95 16.50
CA ASN A 994 -40.12 -29.57 15.36
C ASN A 994 -39.78 -28.87 14.01
N LEU A 995 -39.62 -27.56 14.02
CA LEU A 995 -39.16 -26.79 12.85
C LEU A 995 -37.70 -27.06 12.55
N ALA A 996 -36.88 -27.22 13.59
CA ALA A 996 -35.45 -27.57 13.46
C ALA A 996 -35.24 -28.95 12.81
N LYS A 997 -36.05 -29.94 13.15
CA LYS A 997 -36.07 -31.27 12.50
C LYS A 997 -36.50 -31.17 11.02
N THR A 998 -37.45 -30.32 10.72
CA THR A 998 -37.94 -30.13 9.33
C THR A 998 -36.92 -29.38 8.48
N LEU A 999 -36.26 -28.33 9.02
CA LEU A 999 -35.20 -27.60 8.35
C LEU A 999 -33.95 -28.47 8.10
N LYS A 1000 -33.49 -29.26 9.06
CA LYS A 1000 -32.45 -30.25 8.88
C LYS A 1000 -32.73 -31.26 7.77
N LYS A 1001 -33.97 -31.68 7.66
CA LYS A 1001 -34.44 -32.58 6.60
C LYS A 1001 -34.48 -31.92 5.22
N VAL A 1002 -34.79 -30.62 5.16
CA VAL A 1002 -34.73 -29.79 3.93
C VAL A 1002 -33.29 -29.50 3.51
N GLU A 1003 -32.40 -29.22 4.45
CA GLU A 1003 -30.96 -29.05 4.18
C GLU A 1003 -30.29 -30.33 3.68
N GLU A 1004 -30.62 -31.49 4.28
CA GLU A 1004 -30.13 -32.79 3.80
C GLU A 1004 -30.69 -33.14 2.41
N LEU A 1005 -31.89 -32.71 2.08
CA LEU A 1005 -32.48 -32.91 0.75
C LEU A 1005 -31.91 -31.95 -0.29
N SER A 1006 -31.61 -30.70 0.10
CA SER A 1006 -30.98 -29.72 -0.77
C SER A 1006 -29.50 -30.06 -1.03
N SER A 1007 -28.76 -30.53 -0.03
CA SER A 1007 -27.35 -30.97 -0.20
C SER A 1007 -27.26 -32.25 -1.07
N LYS A 1008 -28.25 -33.15 -0.98
CA LYS A 1008 -28.34 -34.30 -1.90
C LYS A 1008 -28.70 -33.89 -3.35
N ARG A 1009 -29.44 -32.82 -3.58
CA ARG A 1009 -29.71 -32.27 -4.92
C ARG A 1009 -28.52 -31.56 -5.53
N VAL A 1010 -27.76 -30.79 -4.73
CA VAL A 1010 -26.53 -30.10 -5.20
C VAL A 1010 -25.44 -31.11 -5.59
N ASN A 1011 -25.31 -32.22 -4.86
CA ASN A 1011 -24.37 -33.28 -5.21
C ASN A 1011 -24.77 -34.11 -6.44
N LYS A 1012 -26.09 -34.09 -6.85
CA LYS A 1012 -26.53 -34.78 -8.08
C LYS A 1012 -26.37 -33.95 -9.35
N CYS A 1013 -26.12 -32.61 -9.23
CA CYS A 1013 -25.83 -31.72 -10.36
C CYS A 1013 -24.35 -31.44 -10.57
N ARG A 1014 -23.47 -32.10 -9.80
CA ARG A 1014 -22.01 -31.94 -9.91
C ARG A 1014 -21.25 -33.25 -10.27
N LEU A 1015 -21.97 -34.26 -10.81
CA LEU A 1015 -21.36 -35.42 -11.47
C LEU A 1015 -21.41 -35.26 -12.99
#